data_c70f8d271851916b95784315e5956c1c
#
_entry.id   c70f8d271851916b95784315e5956c1c
#
_cell.length_a   1.000
_cell.length_b   1.000
_cell.length_c   1.000
_cell.angle_alpha   90.00
_cell.angle_beta   90.00
_cell.angle_gamma   90.00
#
_symmetry.space_group_name_H-M   'P 1'
#
loop_
_entity.id
_entity.type
_entity.pdbx_description
1 polymer ?
#
loop_
_entity_poly.entity_id
_entity_poly.type
_entity_poly.pdbx_seq_one_letter_code
_entity_poly.pdbx_strand_id
1 'polypeptide(L)'
;RRRSPKVNTLYYDPDVRYEPWVDRNGVRMANADPRAVIYHVNHPNEKFRNLKLDITGERSVGTRSVCVKPQPEIFITHLDQQQRCTGDGVTRTVVPATYYLPKNPEFKPEKDWTKDSASNYTRVSIKDHQYFDRPFTRTDCLISKKNPNVRECSQAEEYQNFANWFQYHRTRMHVAIAAVGNAFATALGPDIRVGYGRINQGEKRIIDGEETIVIERGVRRFVNKNAAATTLNAGETDRSDFFNWLNTRTAKGGTPLMRATNTVNNYFRRADAMGPWAAEPGRMGGRLNQRLNHLACRRSYHILMTDGQYTFPKEDEKFPDRTRGMLQKDFALESDNVDGEEIKDNRAPEKGGPARGSYQYHPQAPYKGVAYGSLADYAMDGWKNDLRPDLNNEVPTYEGNPSFWQNVTTYTLGFGVEGTLSYPNDLQKIITGPLSWPAEVKPGTPTAIDDLWHAAVNGHGKYVNVRNSAGFMSEMAGILAEIASRTGTSAGVAVASRALQANNQKFVPSYKTKDWTGDLKAYAVDAHGRQGALQWSVLERLPKPIDRTMYVGTGNTGSPAASPFYWDSAEDKPARRMTDKARRELIKGAGKKDEDGSPLVLYLRGDRSESGKKFRTQLQNAVIGHIVNSQPAYIGTAIDRGYRYLPATFGSARSGADSYRDYVAQKAARTCSATIQGGAAKVCGPAMVFVGSNEGFLHGFNAN
;
A
#
# COMPACT_ATOMS: atom_id res chain seq x y z
N ARG A 1 -8.54 -11.29 30.94
CA ARG A 1 -9.21 -10.46 29.91
C ARG A 1 -8.21 -9.62 29.12
N ARG A 2 -7.43 -8.70 29.73
CA ARG A 2 -6.46 -7.84 29.02
C ARG A 2 -5.38 -8.61 28.26
N ARG A 3 -5.20 -9.90 28.56
CA ARG A 3 -4.28 -10.82 27.86
C ARG A 3 -5.00 -11.77 26.88
N SER A 4 -6.24 -11.48 26.51
CA SER A 4 -6.94 -12.21 25.45
C SER A 4 -6.92 -11.39 24.16
N PRO A 5 -6.46 -11.94 23.04
CA PRO A 5 -6.48 -11.24 21.72
C PRO A 5 -7.90 -10.94 21.26
N LYS A 6 -8.91 -11.67 21.73
CA LYS A 6 -10.32 -11.40 21.42
C LYS A 6 -10.88 -10.18 22.14
N VAL A 7 -10.27 -9.75 23.26
CA VAL A 7 -10.64 -8.55 24.02
C VAL A 7 -9.67 -7.39 23.74
N ASN A 8 -8.37 -7.70 23.76
CA ASN A 8 -7.29 -6.76 23.49
C ASN A 8 -6.56 -7.20 22.23
N THR A 9 -6.96 -6.67 21.10
CA THR A 9 -6.43 -7.05 19.77
C THR A 9 -4.94 -6.69 19.57
N LEU A 10 -4.35 -5.93 20.50
CA LEU A 10 -2.91 -5.70 20.57
C LEU A 10 -2.16 -6.78 21.34
N TYR A 11 -2.86 -7.56 22.15
CA TYR A 11 -2.22 -8.63 22.88
C TYR A 11 -1.87 -9.79 21.93
N TYR A 12 -0.92 -10.62 22.35
CA TYR A 12 -0.46 -11.77 21.59
C TYR A 12 -1.61 -12.65 21.13
N ASP A 13 -1.75 -12.78 19.81
CA ASP A 13 -2.66 -13.72 19.17
C ASP A 13 -1.85 -14.91 18.68
N PRO A 14 -2.05 -16.12 19.25
CA PRO A 14 -1.26 -17.28 18.90
C PRO A 14 -1.47 -17.76 17.45
N ASP A 15 -2.54 -17.31 16.81
CA ASP A 15 -2.88 -17.65 15.41
C ASP A 15 -2.18 -16.74 14.40
N VAL A 16 -1.49 -15.69 14.86
CA VAL A 16 -0.74 -14.75 14.06
C VAL A 16 0.76 -15.03 14.15
N ARG A 17 1.45 -15.08 13.01
CA ARG A 17 2.90 -15.06 12.95
C ARG A 17 3.40 -13.63 13.09
N TYR A 18 4.23 -13.38 14.11
CA TYR A 18 4.84 -12.08 14.34
C TYR A 18 6.28 -12.05 13.82
N GLU A 19 6.52 -11.20 12.85
CA GLU A 19 7.83 -11.01 12.24
C GLU A 19 8.50 -9.74 12.77
N PRO A 20 9.84 -9.70 12.88
CA PRO A 20 10.58 -8.48 13.21
C PRO A 20 10.30 -7.33 12.25
N TRP A 21 10.58 -6.10 12.68
CA TRP A 21 10.57 -4.95 11.79
C TRP A 21 11.54 -5.13 10.63
N VAL A 22 11.38 -4.32 9.61
CA VAL A 22 12.28 -4.33 8.44
C VAL A 22 13.21 -3.11 8.45
N ASP A 23 14.36 -3.28 7.82
CA ASP A 23 15.28 -2.19 7.51
C ASP A 23 14.86 -1.47 6.20
N ARG A 24 15.68 -0.51 5.77
CA ARG A 24 15.51 0.27 4.53
C ARG A 24 15.39 -0.57 3.26
N ASN A 25 15.91 -1.78 3.26
CA ASN A 25 15.93 -2.69 2.10
C ASN A 25 14.78 -3.72 2.16
N GLY A 26 13.94 -3.66 3.19
CA GLY A 26 12.89 -4.64 3.44
C GLY A 26 13.40 -5.93 4.10
N VAL A 27 14.66 -5.97 4.52
CA VAL A 27 15.23 -7.10 5.22
C VAL A 27 14.75 -7.09 6.67
N ARG A 28 14.29 -8.26 7.15
CA ARG A 28 13.85 -8.40 8.53
C ARG A 28 15.01 -8.19 9.50
N MET A 29 14.75 -7.47 10.58
CA MET A 29 15.67 -7.42 11.72
C MET A 29 15.80 -8.82 12.35
N ALA A 30 16.76 -8.99 13.23
CA ALA A 30 16.95 -10.26 13.94
C ALA A 30 15.71 -10.63 14.76
N ASN A 31 15.40 -11.90 14.83
CA ASN A 31 14.41 -12.40 15.76
C ASN A 31 14.76 -12.00 17.21
N ALA A 32 13.75 -11.67 18.00
CA ALA A 32 13.92 -11.39 19.42
C ALA A 32 14.46 -12.62 20.14
N ASP A 33 15.44 -12.46 21.02
CA ASP A 33 15.90 -13.54 21.88
C ASP A 33 14.88 -13.75 23.02
N PRO A 34 14.22 -14.92 23.13
CA PRO A 34 13.29 -15.20 24.20
C PRO A 34 13.90 -15.10 25.61
N ARG A 35 15.24 -15.22 25.71
CA ARG A 35 15.97 -15.12 26.98
C ARG A 35 16.35 -13.69 27.35
N ALA A 36 16.23 -12.76 26.38
CA ALA A 36 16.67 -11.39 26.53
C ALA A 36 15.86 -10.42 25.64
N VAL A 37 14.53 -10.52 25.63
CA VAL A 37 13.67 -9.63 24.84
C VAL A 37 13.88 -8.17 25.20
N ILE A 38 14.03 -7.33 24.19
CA ILE A 38 14.31 -5.91 24.36
C ILE A 38 12.97 -5.16 24.54
N TYR A 39 12.87 -4.35 25.58
CA TYR A 39 11.65 -3.58 25.85
C TYR A 39 11.43 -2.48 24.80
N HIS A 40 12.49 -1.77 24.42
CA HIS A 40 12.50 -0.78 23.33
C HIS A 40 13.69 -1.01 22.42
N VAL A 41 13.43 -1.48 21.19
CA VAL A 41 14.45 -1.93 20.25
C VAL A 41 15.53 -0.87 19.98
N ASN A 42 15.13 0.39 19.90
CA ASN A 42 16.02 1.50 19.53
C ASN A 42 16.29 2.49 20.67
N HIS A 43 16.01 2.11 21.92
CA HIS A 43 16.33 2.89 23.11
C HIS A 43 17.23 2.08 24.06
N PRO A 44 18.52 1.92 23.72
CA PRO A 44 19.44 1.03 24.44
C PRO A 44 19.71 1.46 25.90
N ASN A 45 19.39 2.70 26.26
CA ASN A 45 19.62 3.26 27.60
C ASN A 45 18.40 3.16 28.52
N GLU A 46 17.30 2.55 28.08
CA GLU A 46 16.12 2.40 28.92
C GLU A 46 16.26 1.30 29.98
N LYS A 47 15.61 1.54 31.14
CA LYS A 47 15.72 0.74 32.37
C LYS A 47 15.39 -0.75 32.21
N PHE A 48 14.63 -1.13 31.16
CA PHE A 48 14.14 -2.49 30.91
C PHE A 48 14.51 -3.03 29.52
N ARG A 49 15.75 -2.90 29.14
CA ARG A 49 16.17 -3.29 27.77
C ARG A 49 16.21 -4.80 27.51
N ASN A 50 16.49 -5.62 28.54
CA ASN A 50 16.63 -7.07 28.41
C ASN A 50 15.73 -7.76 29.44
N LEU A 51 14.67 -8.41 28.98
CA LEU A 51 13.71 -9.12 29.80
C LEU A 51 13.65 -10.58 29.38
N LYS A 52 13.68 -11.49 30.36
CA LYS A 52 13.54 -12.93 30.08
C LYS A 52 12.05 -13.30 29.99
N LEU A 53 11.68 -14.07 28.99
CA LEU A 53 10.35 -14.64 28.92
C LEU A 53 10.24 -15.78 29.94
N ASP A 54 9.23 -15.71 30.74
CA ASP A 54 8.65 -16.71 31.63
C ASP A 54 9.60 -17.84 32.14
N ILE A 55 10.29 -17.57 33.22
CA ILE A 55 11.11 -18.58 33.89
C ILE A 55 10.21 -19.62 34.59
N THR A 56 9.06 -19.19 35.10
CA THR A 56 8.08 -20.01 35.80
C THR A 56 6.67 -19.47 35.56
N GLY A 57 5.64 -20.31 35.44
CA GLY A 57 4.26 -19.96 35.08
C GLY A 57 3.50 -19.07 36.06
N GLU A 58 3.78 -17.82 35.98
CA GLU A 58 3.31 -16.81 36.92
C GLU A 58 1.95 -16.20 36.53
N ARG A 59 1.13 -15.88 37.50
CA ARG A 59 -0.25 -15.38 37.33
C ARG A 59 -0.36 -13.88 37.11
N SER A 60 0.74 -13.10 37.26
CA SER A 60 0.69 -11.64 37.20
C SER A 60 0.58 -11.07 35.78
N VAL A 61 0.06 -9.84 35.66
CA VAL A 61 -0.06 -9.10 34.39
C VAL A 61 1.15 -8.17 34.24
N GLY A 62 1.80 -8.18 33.05
CA GLY A 62 2.94 -7.31 32.76
C GLY A 62 4.30 -7.90 33.13
N THR A 63 5.30 -7.06 33.28
CA THR A 63 6.62 -7.42 33.79
C THR A 63 6.60 -7.54 35.31
N ARG A 64 7.41 -8.43 35.82
CA ARG A 64 7.57 -8.56 37.31
C ARG A 64 9.00 -8.94 37.69
N SER A 65 9.35 -8.62 38.91
CA SER A 65 10.57 -9.09 39.56
C SER A 65 10.35 -10.46 40.19
N VAL A 66 11.28 -11.34 40.01
CA VAL A 66 11.31 -12.68 40.61
C VAL A 66 12.70 -12.98 41.14
N CYS A 67 12.79 -13.79 42.17
CA CYS A 67 14.05 -14.30 42.69
C CYS A 67 14.41 -15.59 41.96
N VAL A 68 15.62 -15.68 41.43
CA VAL A 68 16.20 -16.87 40.79
C VAL A 68 17.54 -17.20 41.41
N LYS A 69 17.82 -18.49 41.57
CA LYS A 69 19.18 -18.97 41.87
C LYS A 69 20.01 -18.95 40.62
N PRO A 70 21.24 -18.36 40.62
CA PRO A 70 21.96 -18.13 39.36
C PRO A 70 22.38 -19.40 38.60
N GLN A 71 22.64 -20.51 39.32
CA GLN A 71 23.09 -21.76 38.69
C GLN A 71 22.71 -22.99 39.51
N PRO A 72 21.91 -23.93 38.95
CA PRO A 72 21.01 -23.72 37.79
C PRO A 72 19.99 -22.62 38.12
N GLU A 73 19.49 -21.90 37.11
CA GLU A 73 18.45 -20.88 37.35
C GLU A 73 17.17 -21.51 37.90
N ILE A 74 17.07 -21.52 39.19
CA ILE A 74 15.91 -22.07 39.95
C ILE A 74 15.17 -20.90 40.54
N PHE A 75 13.85 -20.91 40.35
CA PHE A 75 12.95 -19.91 40.89
C PHE A 75 12.85 -20.03 42.42
N ILE A 76 13.01 -18.88 43.13
CA ILE A 76 12.85 -18.75 44.57
C ILE A 76 11.70 -17.77 44.85
N THR A 77 10.74 -18.14 45.68
CA THR A 77 9.49 -17.37 45.87
C THR A 77 9.59 -16.21 46.83
N HIS A 78 10.72 -16.01 47.51
CA HIS A 78 10.80 -15.02 48.59
C HIS A 78 11.47 -13.72 48.17
N LEU A 79 10.66 -12.66 48.10
CA LEU A 79 11.11 -11.28 48.01
C LEU A 79 10.88 -10.60 49.38
N ASP A 80 11.83 -9.73 49.77
CA ASP A 80 11.60 -8.86 50.92
C ASP A 80 10.58 -7.74 50.62
N GLN A 81 10.22 -6.91 51.62
CA GLN A 81 9.28 -5.81 51.44
C GLN A 81 9.75 -4.77 50.39
N GLN A 82 11.04 -4.69 50.10
CA GLN A 82 11.62 -3.82 49.12
C GLN A 82 11.77 -4.49 47.71
N GLN A 83 11.12 -5.62 47.46
CA GLN A 83 11.21 -6.38 46.22
C GLN A 83 12.64 -6.91 45.91
N ARG A 84 13.47 -7.15 46.91
CA ARG A 84 14.79 -7.75 46.80
C ARG A 84 14.72 -9.22 47.16
N CYS A 85 15.62 -10.02 46.55
CA CYS A 85 15.76 -11.43 46.88
C CYS A 85 16.34 -11.61 48.29
N THR A 86 15.80 -12.58 49.01
CA THR A 86 16.37 -13.04 50.27
C THR A 86 17.31 -14.25 50.02
N GLY A 87 18.44 -14.32 50.71
CA GLY A 87 19.46 -15.36 50.54
C GLY A 87 20.28 -15.19 49.26
N ASP A 88 20.72 -16.30 48.66
CA ASP A 88 21.63 -16.33 47.48
C ASP A 88 20.90 -16.03 46.15
N GLY A 89 19.66 -15.56 46.23
CA GLY A 89 18.86 -15.27 45.02
C GLY A 89 19.18 -13.92 44.40
N VAL A 90 19.05 -13.85 43.05
CA VAL A 90 19.17 -12.64 42.26
C VAL A 90 17.80 -12.20 41.73
N THR A 91 17.50 -10.92 41.87
CA THR A 91 16.25 -10.37 41.30
C THR A 91 16.33 -10.33 39.78
N ARG A 92 15.34 -10.94 39.09
CA ARG A 92 15.16 -10.87 37.65
C ARG A 92 13.81 -10.30 37.30
N THR A 93 13.76 -9.46 36.28
CA THR A 93 12.49 -9.00 35.69
C THR A 93 12.13 -9.92 34.54
N VAL A 94 10.93 -10.49 34.58
CA VAL A 94 10.44 -11.45 33.62
C VAL A 94 9.15 -11.00 32.96
N VAL A 95 8.89 -11.49 31.76
CA VAL A 95 7.61 -11.32 31.05
C VAL A 95 6.90 -12.66 31.04
N PRO A 96 5.72 -12.79 31.67
CA PRO A 96 4.95 -14.02 31.63
C PRO A 96 4.44 -14.31 30.21
N ALA A 97 4.91 -15.39 29.60
CA ALA A 97 4.49 -15.83 28.26
C ALA A 97 3.15 -16.59 28.34
N THR A 98 2.09 -15.86 28.66
CA THR A 98 0.73 -16.37 28.89
C THR A 98 -0.30 -15.56 28.15
N TYR A 99 -1.33 -16.23 27.65
CA TYR A 99 -2.49 -15.59 27.01
C TYR A 99 -3.78 -16.32 27.40
N TYR A 100 -4.93 -15.74 27.05
CA TYR A 100 -6.24 -16.26 27.41
C TYR A 100 -7.09 -16.41 26.14
N LEU A 101 -7.66 -17.59 25.94
CA LEU A 101 -8.58 -17.88 24.86
C LEU A 101 -9.99 -18.08 25.41
N PRO A 102 -11.05 -17.62 24.72
CA PRO A 102 -12.41 -17.94 25.07
C PRO A 102 -12.60 -19.46 25.13
N LYS A 103 -13.32 -19.96 26.11
CA LYS A 103 -13.70 -21.39 26.20
C LYS A 103 -14.66 -21.78 25.10
N ASN A 104 -15.55 -20.88 24.72
CA ASN A 104 -16.43 -21.03 23.57
C ASN A 104 -15.87 -20.18 22.42
N PRO A 105 -15.52 -20.77 21.23
CA PRO A 105 -15.05 -20.03 20.06
C PRO A 105 -16.04 -18.97 19.57
N GLU A 106 -17.34 -19.18 19.74
CA GLU A 106 -18.42 -18.25 19.36
C GLU A 106 -18.62 -17.12 20.37
N PHE A 107 -17.86 -17.13 21.47
CA PHE A 107 -17.99 -16.12 22.52
C PHE A 107 -17.58 -14.74 21.99
N LYS A 108 -18.51 -13.79 22.04
CA LYS A 108 -18.26 -12.39 21.76
C LYS A 108 -18.04 -11.66 23.06
N PRO A 109 -16.85 -11.07 23.29
CA PRO A 109 -16.59 -10.26 24.49
C PRO A 109 -17.61 -9.12 24.59
N GLU A 110 -18.10 -8.87 25.79
CA GLU A 110 -18.94 -7.70 26.07
C GLU A 110 -18.19 -6.40 25.78
N LYS A 111 -18.88 -5.42 25.17
CA LYS A 111 -18.31 -4.08 24.96
C LYS A 111 -17.90 -3.47 26.32
N ASP A 112 -18.70 -3.68 27.36
CA ASP A 112 -18.34 -3.37 28.73
C ASP A 112 -17.53 -4.50 29.35
N TRP A 113 -16.22 -4.35 29.29
CA TRP A 113 -15.26 -5.34 29.80
C TRP A 113 -15.42 -5.62 31.31
N THR A 114 -16.11 -4.77 32.08
CA THR A 114 -16.36 -4.98 33.51
C THR A 114 -17.37 -6.08 33.76
N LYS A 115 -18.27 -6.30 32.81
CA LYS A 115 -19.32 -7.34 32.86
C LYS A 115 -18.83 -8.72 32.38
N ASP A 116 -17.68 -8.77 31.71
CA ASP A 116 -17.15 -10.02 31.19
C ASP A 116 -16.45 -10.83 32.28
N SER A 117 -16.82 -12.11 32.45
CA SER A 117 -16.26 -12.99 33.46
C SER A 117 -14.93 -13.62 33.05
N ALA A 118 -13.97 -13.66 33.96
CA ALA A 118 -12.71 -14.38 33.77
C ALA A 118 -12.93 -15.88 33.56
N SER A 119 -14.05 -16.45 34.07
CA SER A 119 -14.42 -17.86 33.90
C SER A 119 -14.71 -18.26 32.45
N ASN A 120 -14.99 -17.28 31.57
CA ASN A 120 -15.21 -17.52 30.15
C ASN A 120 -13.93 -17.81 29.35
N TYR A 121 -12.78 -17.73 30.01
CA TYR A 121 -11.48 -17.88 29.33
C TYR A 121 -10.67 -19.02 29.94
N THR A 122 -9.92 -19.71 29.07
CA THR A 122 -8.87 -20.64 29.45
C THR A 122 -7.53 -19.92 29.42
N ARG A 123 -6.76 -20.02 30.50
CA ARG A 123 -5.38 -19.54 30.54
C ARG A 123 -4.49 -20.55 29.82
N VAL A 124 -3.69 -20.07 28.89
CA VAL A 124 -2.63 -20.84 28.23
C VAL A 124 -1.28 -20.25 28.64
N SER A 125 -0.39 -21.11 29.12
CA SER A 125 1.00 -20.76 29.41
C SER A 125 1.91 -21.55 28.48
N ILE A 126 2.76 -20.88 27.73
CA ILE A 126 3.61 -21.56 26.73
C ILE A 126 4.47 -22.65 27.35
N LYS A 127 4.95 -22.44 28.59
CA LYS A 127 5.80 -23.41 29.28
C LYS A 127 5.09 -24.73 29.63
N ASP A 128 3.75 -24.71 29.72
CA ASP A 128 2.96 -25.88 30.19
C ASP A 128 2.66 -26.88 29.05
N HIS A 129 3.07 -26.57 27.81
CA HIS A 129 2.81 -27.37 26.63
C HIS A 129 4.08 -27.57 25.79
N GLN A 130 4.25 -28.76 25.22
CA GLN A 130 5.36 -29.06 24.29
C GLN A 130 5.04 -28.69 22.84
N TYR A 131 3.77 -28.84 22.46
CA TYR A 131 3.27 -28.58 21.11
C TYR A 131 1.93 -27.85 21.16
N PHE A 132 1.65 -27.10 20.08
CA PHE A 132 0.43 -26.31 19.90
C PHE A 132 -0.10 -26.48 18.48
N ASP A 133 -1.37 -26.84 18.34
CA ASP A 133 -2.05 -26.79 17.06
C ASP A 133 -2.35 -25.35 16.66
N ARG A 134 -2.01 -24.98 15.42
CA ARG A 134 -2.12 -23.62 14.89
C ARG A 134 -2.73 -23.61 13.50
N PRO A 135 -3.37 -22.50 13.08
CA PRO A 135 -3.87 -22.37 11.72
C PRO A 135 -2.72 -22.31 10.69
N PHE A 136 -3.05 -22.55 9.42
CA PHE A 136 -2.10 -22.53 8.31
C PHE A 136 -1.31 -21.21 8.17
N THR A 137 -1.82 -20.11 8.72
CA THR A 137 -1.16 -18.78 8.77
C THR A 137 0.13 -18.79 9.56
N ARG A 138 0.33 -19.75 10.46
CA ARG A 138 1.55 -19.95 11.26
C ARG A 138 2.62 -20.70 10.45
N THR A 139 3.08 -20.05 9.39
CA THR A 139 4.08 -20.63 8.44
C THR A 139 5.46 -20.86 9.04
N ASP A 140 5.71 -20.39 10.23
CA ASP A 140 6.88 -20.66 11.07
C ASP A 140 6.90 -22.06 11.67
N CYS A 141 5.77 -22.78 11.64
CA CYS A 141 5.61 -24.12 12.20
C CYS A 141 5.40 -25.17 11.10
N LEU A 142 5.66 -26.43 11.42
CA LEU A 142 5.50 -27.54 10.48
C LEU A 142 4.02 -27.90 10.31
N ILE A 143 3.69 -28.52 9.19
CA ILE A 143 2.37 -29.14 9.01
C ILE A 143 2.28 -30.34 9.96
N SER A 144 1.20 -30.43 10.74
CA SER A 144 1.02 -31.51 11.70
C SER A 144 0.90 -32.87 10.98
N LYS A 145 1.70 -33.82 11.44
CA LYS A 145 1.61 -35.23 10.93
C LYS A 145 0.31 -35.92 11.31
N LYS A 146 -0.34 -35.44 12.38
CA LYS A 146 -1.60 -36.02 12.89
C LYS A 146 -2.83 -35.45 12.20
N ASN A 147 -2.75 -34.14 11.84
CA ASN A 147 -3.84 -33.43 11.17
C ASN A 147 -3.27 -32.49 10.10
N PRO A 148 -3.34 -32.84 8.81
CA PRO A 148 -2.77 -32.03 7.72
C PRO A 148 -3.46 -30.68 7.53
N ASN A 149 -4.58 -30.42 8.22
CA ASN A 149 -5.30 -29.14 8.15
C ASN A 149 -4.83 -28.12 9.19
N VAL A 150 -3.85 -28.45 10.03
CA VAL A 150 -3.28 -27.56 11.03
C VAL A 150 -1.77 -27.63 11.00
N ARG A 151 -1.14 -26.59 11.55
CA ARG A 151 0.28 -26.59 11.83
C ARG A 151 0.54 -26.95 13.29
N GLU A 152 1.63 -27.63 13.54
CA GLU A 152 2.07 -28.01 14.88
C GLU A 152 3.31 -27.19 15.22
N CYS A 153 3.17 -26.27 16.17
CA CYS A 153 4.25 -25.44 16.68
C CYS A 153 4.84 -26.07 17.93
N SER A 154 6.14 -26.21 17.97
CA SER A 154 6.86 -26.57 19.21
C SER A 154 6.83 -25.43 20.22
N GLN A 155 7.10 -25.76 21.48
CA GLN A 155 7.22 -24.77 22.55
C GLN A 155 8.27 -23.67 22.21
N ALA A 156 9.38 -24.04 21.57
CA ALA A 156 10.42 -23.09 21.17
C ALA A 156 9.93 -22.11 20.11
N GLU A 157 9.19 -22.58 19.10
CA GLU A 157 8.58 -21.73 18.07
C GLU A 157 7.53 -20.78 18.65
N GLU A 158 6.72 -21.25 19.62
CA GLU A 158 5.79 -20.38 20.33
C GLU A 158 6.47 -19.33 21.17
N TYR A 159 7.55 -19.65 21.89
CA TYR A 159 8.35 -18.65 22.59
C TYR A 159 8.98 -17.66 21.64
N GLN A 160 9.46 -18.09 20.49
CA GLN A 160 10.01 -17.21 19.46
C GLN A 160 8.96 -16.24 18.92
N ASN A 161 7.77 -16.75 18.62
CA ASN A 161 6.68 -15.93 18.12
C ASN A 161 6.19 -14.92 19.19
N PHE A 162 6.11 -15.35 20.45
CA PHE A 162 5.79 -14.47 21.57
C PHE A 162 6.86 -13.40 21.81
N ALA A 163 8.13 -13.76 21.67
CA ALA A 163 9.25 -12.82 21.79
C ALA A 163 9.19 -11.75 20.69
N ASN A 164 8.96 -12.16 19.43
CA ASN A 164 8.81 -11.23 18.32
C ASN A 164 7.61 -10.30 18.53
N TRP A 165 6.47 -10.83 18.96
CA TRP A 165 5.32 -10.00 19.32
C TRP A 165 5.70 -8.98 20.42
N PHE A 166 6.31 -9.43 21.50
CA PHE A 166 6.66 -8.57 22.62
C PHE A 166 7.59 -7.43 22.20
N GLN A 167 8.62 -7.75 21.45
CA GLN A 167 9.65 -6.79 21.06
C GLN A 167 9.19 -5.84 19.95
N TYR A 168 8.41 -6.33 18.99
CA TYR A 168 8.11 -5.61 17.74
C TYR A 168 6.64 -5.22 17.54
N HIS A 169 5.69 -5.75 18.35
CA HIS A 169 4.25 -5.56 18.06
C HIS A 169 3.37 -5.26 19.29
N ARG A 170 3.87 -5.28 20.51
CA ARG A 170 3.05 -5.22 21.72
C ARG A 170 2.33 -3.89 21.99
N THR A 171 2.73 -2.80 21.36
CA THR A 171 2.10 -1.48 21.52
C THR A 171 1.59 -0.95 20.19
N ARG A 172 0.63 -0.03 20.19
CA ARG A 172 0.14 0.66 19.01
C ARG A 172 1.30 1.27 18.19
N MET A 173 2.26 1.91 18.86
CA MET A 173 3.44 2.48 18.21
C MET A 173 4.29 1.42 17.53
N HIS A 174 4.55 0.28 18.18
CA HIS A 174 5.30 -0.82 17.58
C HIS A 174 4.60 -1.38 16.34
N VAL A 175 3.27 -1.52 16.40
CA VAL A 175 2.47 -1.97 15.25
C VAL A 175 2.51 -0.95 14.11
N ALA A 176 2.43 0.34 14.42
CA ALA A 176 2.54 1.41 13.43
C ALA A 176 3.92 1.40 12.75
N ILE A 177 5.00 1.25 13.51
CA ILE A 177 6.37 1.13 12.99
C ILE A 177 6.48 -0.09 12.07
N ALA A 178 5.96 -1.25 12.49
CA ALA A 178 5.97 -2.47 11.68
C ALA A 178 5.22 -2.28 10.36
N ALA A 179 4.03 -1.68 10.39
CA ALA A 179 3.19 -1.49 9.21
C ALA A 179 3.78 -0.47 8.23
N VAL A 180 4.19 0.69 8.73
CA VAL A 180 4.81 1.74 7.92
C VAL A 180 6.14 1.25 7.36
N GLY A 181 6.98 0.64 8.19
CA GLY A 181 8.28 0.10 7.75
C GLY A 181 8.12 -0.89 6.60
N ASN A 182 7.26 -1.90 6.75
CA ASN A 182 6.98 -2.87 5.68
C ASN A 182 6.48 -2.21 4.40
N ALA A 183 5.47 -1.35 4.50
CA ALA A 183 4.86 -0.72 3.34
C ALA A 183 5.85 0.20 2.61
N PHE A 184 6.62 1.00 3.33
CA PHE A 184 7.60 1.93 2.76
C PHE A 184 8.85 1.22 2.23
N ALA A 185 9.20 0.04 2.75
CA ALA A 185 10.30 -0.75 2.21
C ALA A 185 9.97 -1.36 0.84
N THR A 186 8.70 -1.76 0.63
CA THR A 186 8.31 -2.60 -0.51
C THR A 186 7.50 -1.87 -1.58
N ALA A 187 6.66 -0.89 -1.20
CA ALA A 187 5.67 -0.30 -2.10
C ALA A 187 6.14 1.00 -2.79
N LEU A 188 7.23 1.64 -2.34
CA LEU A 188 7.65 2.93 -2.87
C LEU A 188 8.83 2.83 -3.83
N GLY A 189 8.58 3.23 -5.07
CA GLY A 189 9.62 3.42 -6.08
C GLY A 189 10.37 4.76 -5.93
N PRO A 190 11.45 4.95 -6.72
CA PRO A 190 12.30 6.16 -6.66
C PRO A 190 11.60 7.43 -7.15
N ASP A 191 10.46 7.31 -7.82
CA ASP A 191 9.71 8.43 -8.39
C ASP A 191 8.77 9.10 -7.37
N ILE A 192 8.55 8.46 -6.22
CA ILE A 192 7.74 9.00 -5.14
C ILE A 192 8.61 9.84 -4.21
N ARG A 193 8.10 11.01 -3.84
CA ARG A 193 8.70 11.88 -2.84
C ARG A 193 8.01 11.66 -1.51
N VAL A 194 8.81 11.60 -0.46
CA VAL A 194 8.35 11.38 0.91
C VAL A 194 8.78 12.55 1.78
N GLY A 195 7.82 13.11 2.50
CA GLY A 195 8.03 13.95 3.67
C GLY A 195 7.47 13.24 4.89
N TYR A 196 7.97 13.55 6.07
CA TYR A 196 7.49 12.93 7.29
C TYR A 196 7.58 13.86 8.50
N GLY A 197 6.80 13.56 9.51
CA GLY A 197 6.76 14.34 10.71
C GLY A 197 5.94 13.68 11.82
N ARG A 198 5.74 14.42 12.90
CA ARG A 198 4.90 14.04 14.04
C ARG A 198 3.79 15.05 14.22
N ILE A 199 2.64 14.60 14.65
CA ILE A 199 1.48 15.44 14.97
C ILE A 199 1.88 16.56 15.97
N ASN A 200 2.78 16.23 16.89
CA ASN A 200 3.29 17.18 17.88
C ASN A 200 4.73 16.83 18.25
N GLN A 201 5.69 17.67 17.90
CA GLN A 201 7.10 17.48 18.25
C GLN A 201 7.45 18.06 19.64
N GLY A 202 6.65 19.01 20.11
CA GLY A 202 6.92 19.75 21.34
C GLY A 202 8.01 20.84 21.21
N GLU A 203 8.81 20.82 20.14
CA GLU A 203 9.87 21.78 19.85
C GLU A 203 9.73 22.31 18.45
N LYS A 204 10.07 23.59 18.28
CA LYS A 204 10.10 24.25 16.96
C LYS A 204 11.36 23.88 16.21
N ARG A 205 11.22 23.66 14.92
CA ARG A 205 12.34 23.40 13.98
C ARG A 205 12.18 24.20 12.73
N ILE A 206 13.30 24.55 12.11
CA ILE A 206 13.31 25.16 10.79
C ILE A 206 13.51 24.04 9.77
N ILE A 207 12.50 23.83 8.93
CA ILE A 207 12.52 22.84 7.86
C ILE A 207 12.27 23.56 6.53
N ASP A 208 13.22 23.43 5.62
CA ASP A 208 13.15 24.08 4.31
C ASP A 208 12.97 25.61 4.41
N GLY A 209 13.58 26.23 5.41
CA GLY A 209 13.51 27.68 5.65
C GLY A 209 12.29 28.13 6.47
N GLU A 210 11.38 27.24 6.84
CA GLU A 210 10.16 27.59 7.58
C GLU A 210 10.11 26.92 8.97
N GLU A 211 9.63 27.67 9.96
CA GLU A 211 9.43 27.16 11.31
C GLU A 211 8.23 26.21 11.36
N THR A 212 8.41 25.06 11.98
CA THR A 212 7.36 24.03 12.14
C THR A 212 7.53 23.22 13.41
N ILE A 213 6.40 22.73 13.95
CA ILE A 213 6.34 21.78 15.08
C ILE A 213 5.76 20.43 14.64
N VAL A 214 5.52 20.24 13.34
CA VAL A 214 4.90 19.03 12.77
C VAL A 214 5.85 18.33 11.80
N ILE A 215 6.35 19.04 10.80
CA ILE A 215 7.19 18.48 9.75
C ILE A 215 8.61 18.32 10.27
N GLU A 216 9.19 17.13 10.16
CA GLU A 216 10.59 16.84 10.50
C GLU A 216 11.46 16.70 9.26
N ARG A 217 10.86 16.35 8.14
CA ARG A 217 11.49 16.33 6.82
C ARG A 217 10.48 16.73 5.77
N GLY A 218 10.78 17.75 4.99
CA GLY A 218 9.99 18.13 3.81
C GLY A 218 10.07 17.05 2.72
N VAL A 219 9.17 17.10 1.73
CA VAL A 219 9.12 16.09 0.66
C VAL A 219 10.40 16.06 -0.16
N ARG A 220 10.98 14.87 -0.34
CA ARG A 220 12.21 14.58 -1.06
C ARG A 220 12.07 13.29 -1.86
N ARG A 221 12.86 13.13 -2.92
CA ARG A 221 13.03 11.83 -3.57
C ARG A 221 13.56 10.81 -2.56
N PHE A 222 12.93 9.66 -2.54
CA PHE A 222 13.19 8.61 -1.55
C PHE A 222 14.16 7.58 -2.16
N VAL A 223 15.45 7.74 -1.87
CA VAL A 223 16.54 7.00 -2.52
C VAL A 223 17.36 6.17 -1.53
N ASN A 224 17.98 5.10 -2.01
CA ASN A 224 19.03 4.40 -1.28
C ASN A 224 20.37 5.07 -1.60
N LYS A 225 21.06 5.57 -0.59
CA LYS A 225 22.42 6.08 -0.74
C LYS A 225 23.35 4.88 -1.01
N ASN A 226 24.00 4.89 -2.17
CA ASN A 226 25.04 3.90 -2.45
C ASN A 226 26.27 4.17 -1.57
N ALA A 227 26.93 3.11 -1.12
CA ALA A 227 28.12 3.19 -0.27
C ALA A 227 29.24 4.06 -0.88
N ALA A 228 29.27 4.21 -2.21
CA ALA A 228 30.24 5.04 -2.94
C ALA A 228 29.81 6.51 -3.08
N ALA A 229 28.55 6.87 -2.82
CA ALA A 229 28.07 8.24 -2.93
C ALA A 229 28.21 8.94 -1.58
N THR A 230 29.14 9.86 -1.46
CA THR A 230 29.40 10.59 -0.20
C THR A 230 28.37 11.68 0.11
N THR A 231 27.62 12.14 -0.88
CA THR A 231 26.64 13.24 -0.73
C THR A 231 25.31 12.89 -1.39
N LEU A 232 24.20 13.25 -0.72
CA LEU A 232 22.86 13.28 -1.32
C LEU A 232 22.74 14.52 -2.20
N ASN A 233 22.06 14.37 -3.35
CA ASN A 233 21.68 15.55 -4.13
C ASN A 233 20.63 16.38 -3.37
N ALA A 234 20.58 17.67 -3.68
CA ALA A 234 19.49 18.48 -3.19
C ALA A 234 18.15 17.89 -3.65
N GLY A 235 17.17 17.86 -2.77
CA GLY A 235 15.87 17.25 -3.07
C GLY A 235 15.80 15.73 -2.87
N GLU A 236 16.84 15.09 -2.33
CA GLU A 236 16.86 13.68 -1.98
C GLU A 236 16.89 13.45 -0.46
N THR A 237 16.30 12.35 -0.02
CA THR A 237 16.41 11.80 1.35
C THR A 237 16.85 10.36 1.26
N ASP A 238 17.86 9.98 2.06
CA ASP A 238 18.24 8.59 2.21
C ASP A 238 17.11 7.83 2.91
N ARG A 239 16.76 6.67 2.39
CA ARG A 239 15.79 5.76 3.03
C ARG A 239 16.22 5.38 4.44
N SER A 240 17.52 5.28 4.71
CA SER A 240 18.03 4.99 6.06
C SER A 240 17.65 6.06 7.07
N ASP A 241 17.65 7.35 6.70
CA ASP A 241 17.24 8.44 7.59
C ASP A 241 15.78 8.30 8.01
N PHE A 242 14.90 7.95 7.06
CA PHE A 242 13.50 7.68 7.35
C PHE A 242 13.33 6.47 8.27
N PHE A 243 14.00 5.35 8.01
CA PHE A 243 13.87 4.15 8.83
C PHE A 243 14.47 4.34 10.22
N ASN A 244 15.59 5.06 10.35
CA ASN A 244 16.16 5.45 11.63
C ASN A 244 15.18 6.35 12.40
N TRP A 245 14.60 7.33 11.72
CA TRP A 245 13.55 8.18 12.32
C TRP A 245 12.36 7.34 12.76
N LEU A 246 11.80 6.51 11.90
CA LEU A 246 10.61 5.70 12.18
C LEU A 246 10.84 4.76 13.37
N ASN A 247 11.93 4.01 13.35
CA ASN A 247 12.24 2.98 14.34
C ASN A 247 12.51 3.55 15.74
N THR A 248 12.84 4.85 15.85
CA THR A 248 13.07 5.53 17.13
C THR A 248 11.83 6.24 17.68
N ARG A 249 10.67 6.07 17.06
CA ARG A 249 9.45 6.77 17.51
C ARG A 249 8.87 6.18 18.78
N THR A 250 8.51 7.08 19.69
CA THR A 250 7.78 6.78 20.93
C THR A 250 6.53 7.65 21.01
N ALA A 251 5.47 7.15 21.66
CA ALA A 251 4.28 7.93 21.90
C ALA A 251 4.58 9.00 22.97
N LYS A 252 4.39 10.27 22.62
CA LYS A 252 4.68 11.40 23.52
C LYS A 252 3.86 12.63 23.12
N GLY A 253 3.32 13.34 24.11
CA GLY A 253 2.61 14.61 23.94
C GLY A 253 1.13 14.45 23.59
N GLY A 254 0.43 15.58 23.39
CA GLY A 254 -0.96 15.62 22.95
C GLY A 254 -1.11 15.37 21.44
N THR A 255 -2.37 15.31 20.98
CA THR A 255 -2.71 14.90 19.59
C THR A 255 -3.50 16.01 18.86
N PRO A 256 -2.89 17.15 18.52
CA PRO A 256 -3.56 18.28 17.84
C PRO A 256 -3.65 18.04 16.32
N LEU A 257 -4.60 17.18 15.90
CA LEU A 257 -4.73 16.74 14.49
C LEU A 257 -5.04 17.89 13.53
N MET A 258 -5.94 18.83 13.91
CA MET A 258 -6.32 19.97 13.10
C MET A 258 -5.10 20.84 12.78
N ARG A 259 -4.32 21.19 13.82
CA ARG A 259 -3.07 21.94 13.64
C ARG A 259 -2.09 21.20 12.74
N ALA A 260 -1.94 19.91 12.91
CA ALA A 260 -1.05 19.10 12.09
C ALA A 260 -1.49 19.11 10.61
N THR A 261 -2.78 18.95 10.34
CA THR A 261 -3.35 18.96 8.99
C THR A 261 -3.22 20.34 8.36
N ASN A 262 -3.54 21.42 9.10
CA ASN A 262 -3.32 22.78 8.62
C ASN A 262 -1.85 23.06 8.27
N THR A 263 -0.92 22.59 9.10
CA THR A 263 0.53 22.74 8.82
C THR A 263 0.92 22.05 7.51
N VAL A 264 0.35 20.87 7.22
CA VAL A 264 0.59 20.15 5.96
C VAL A 264 -0.02 20.91 4.78
N ASN A 265 -1.25 21.40 4.90
CA ASN A 265 -1.89 22.23 3.84
C ASN A 265 -1.04 23.47 3.55
N ASN A 266 -0.59 24.17 4.58
CA ASN A 266 0.27 25.35 4.43
C ASN A 266 1.64 25.02 3.81
N TYR A 267 2.20 23.85 4.11
CA TYR A 267 3.40 23.36 3.45
C TYR A 267 3.18 23.21 1.94
N PHE A 268 2.03 22.70 1.51
CA PHE A 268 1.68 22.59 0.09
C PHE A 268 1.22 23.91 -0.55
N ARG A 269 0.91 24.95 0.21
CA ARG A 269 0.67 26.30 -0.30
C ARG A 269 1.96 27.05 -0.66
N ARG A 270 3.12 26.54 -0.32
CA ARG A 270 4.41 27.21 -0.52
C ARG A 270 4.74 27.40 -2.00
N ALA A 271 5.04 28.68 -2.35
CA ALA A 271 5.40 29.08 -3.69
C ALA A 271 6.93 29.32 -3.89
N ASP A 272 7.71 29.12 -2.83
CA ASP A 272 9.16 29.33 -2.87
C ASP A 272 9.93 28.14 -3.46
N ALA A 273 11.21 28.36 -3.80
CA ALA A 273 12.07 27.35 -4.42
C ALA A 273 12.43 26.16 -3.51
N MET A 274 12.19 26.25 -2.20
CA MET A 274 12.43 25.17 -1.24
C MET A 274 11.17 24.37 -0.99
N GLY A 275 10.02 24.84 -1.45
CA GLY A 275 8.71 24.23 -1.23
C GLY A 275 8.52 22.90 -1.98
N PRO A 276 7.39 22.19 -1.70
CA PRO A 276 7.16 20.83 -2.19
C PRO A 276 7.02 20.70 -3.71
N TRP A 277 6.63 21.77 -4.39
CA TRP A 277 6.41 21.80 -5.84
C TRP A 277 7.70 21.98 -6.64
N ALA A 278 8.78 22.45 -6.01
CA ALA A 278 10.05 22.65 -6.67
C ALA A 278 10.60 21.36 -7.29
N ALA A 279 11.38 21.47 -8.36
CA ALA A 279 12.07 20.33 -8.96
C ALA A 279 12.98 19.64 -7.94
N GLU A 280 13.67 20.41 -7.11
CA GLU A 280 14.52 19.95 -6.01
C GLU A 280 14.10 20.63 -4.69
N PRO A 281 13.06 20.12 -3.99
CA PRO A 281 12.59 20.73 -2.75
C PRO A 281 13.69 20.78 -1.68
N GLY A 282 13.73 21.86 -0.91
CA GLY A 282 14.69 22.08 0.18
C GLY A 282 16.10 22.45 -0.25
N ARG A 283 16.33 22.77 -1.52
CA ARG A 283 17.62 23.29 -1.98
C ARG A 283 17.83 24.71 -1.51
N MET A 284 18.79 24.93 -0.64
CA MET A 284 19.22 26.28 -0.24
C MET A 284 19.98 26.95 -1.38
N GLY A 285 19.78 28.28 -1.57
CA GLY A 285 20.54 29.09 -2.53
C GLY A 285 20.03 29.12 -3.96
N GLY A 286 18.83 28.56 -4.23
CA GLY A 286 18.14 28.74 -5.51
C GLY A 286 17.74 30.19 -5.71
N ARG A 287 18.17 30.82 -6.81
CA ARG A 287 17.75 32.19 -7.17
C ARG A 287 16.23 32.29 -7.26
N LEU A 288 15.66 33.45 -6.89
CA LEU A 288 14.22 33.76 -6.97
C LEU A 288 13.56 33.46 -8.33
N ASN A 289 14.35 33.31 -9.39
CA ASN A 289 13.91 33.01 -10.76
C ASN A 289 13.65 31.53 -11.02
N GLN A 290 13.75 30.62 -10.05
CA GLN A 290 13.46 29.19 -10.22
C GLN A 290 11.97 28.81 -10.14
N ARG A 291 11.04 29.77 -10.18
CA ARG A 291 9.60 29.49 -10.41
C ARG A 291 9.36 28.66 -11.69
N LEU A 292 10.25 28.76 -12.68
CA LEU A 292 10.20 28.01 -13.93
C LEU A 292 10.34 26.48 -13.79
N ASN A 293 10.77 25.97 -12.62
CA ASN A 293 11.02 24.55 -12.38
C ASN A 293 10.03 23.90 -11.40
N HIS A 294 8.89 24.54 -11.11
CA HIS A 294 7.84 23.94 -10.32
C HIS A 294 7.06 22.93 -11.17
N LEU A 295 6.80 21.75 -10.63
CA LEU A 295 6.10 20.68 -11.32
C LEU A 295 4.61 20.73 -10.96
N ALA A 296 3.84 21.44 -11.77
CA ALA A 296 2.41 21.70 -11.58
C ALA A 296 1.52 20.43 -11.64
N CYS A 297 1.99 19.37 -12.31
CA CYS A 297 1.24 18.13 -12.51
C CYS A 297 1.33 17.12 -11.35
N ARG A 298 1.96 17.47 -10.22
CA ARG A 298 2.12 16.54 -9.09
C ARG A 298 0.84 16.36 -8.32
N ARG A 299 0.52 15.10 -7.99
CA ARG A 299 -0.46 14.78 -6.97
C ARG A 299 0.20 14.81 -5.61
N SER A 300 -0.50 15.35 -4.63
CA SER A 300 -0.03 15.45 -3.25
C SER A 300 -0.93 14.67 -2.32
N TYR A 301 -0.31 13.98 -1.37
CA TYR A 301 -1.01 13.08 -0.46
C TYR A 301 -0.58 13.36 0.97
N HIS A 302 -1.54 13.31 1.88
CA HIS A 302 -1.33 13.37 3.32
C HIS A 302 -1.83 12.08 3.94
N ILE A 303 -0.98 11.34 4.63
CA ILE A 303 -1.35 10.14 5.39
C ILE A 303 -1.26 10.50 6.87
N LEU A 304 -2.42 10.68 7.50
CA LEU A 304 -2.56 11.02 8.91
C LEU A 304 -2.84 9.77 9.73
N MET A 305 -1.92 9.42 10.63
CA MET A 305 -2.03 8.25 11.49
C MET A 305 -2.19 8.66 12.94
N THR A 306 -3.20 8.09 13.62
CA THR A 306 -3.48 8.34 15.03
C THR A 306 -4.06 7.09 15.70
N ASP A 307 -4.03 7.05 17.02
CA ASP A 307 -4.80 6.06 17.79
C ASP A 307 -6.29 6.45 17.95
N GLY A 308 -6.70 7.51 17.26
CA GLY A 308 -8.07 7.93 17.08
C GLY A 308 -8.60 8.94 18.09
N GLN A 309 -7.97 9.08 19.22
CA GLN A 309 -8.33 10.13 20.18
C GLN A 309 -7.45 11.35 19.95
N TYR A 310 -8.06 12.51 19.80
CA TYR A 310 -7.32 13.75 19.61
C TYR A 310 -7.78 14.85 20.58
N THR A 311 -6.94 15.85 20.75
CA THR A 311 -7.20 17.00 21.61
C THR A 311 -7.46 18.22 20.74
N PHE A 312 -8.48 19.00 21.09
CA PHE A 312 -8.57 20.36 20.56
C PHE A 312 -7.44 21.21 21.15
N PRO A 313 -6.94 22.20 20.38
CA PRO A 313 -6.11 23.23 20.96
C PRO A 313 -6.88 23.84 22.14
N LYS A 314 -6.23 24.05 23.28
CA LYS A 314 -6.80 24.91 24.33
C LYS A 314 -7.00 26.28 23.73
N GLU A 315 -8.01 27.02 24.19
CA GLU A 315 -8.26 28.40 23.72
C GLU A 315 -7.01 29.30 23.82
N ASP A 316 -6.13 29.02 24.77
CA ASP A 316 -4.85 29.70 24.99
C ASP A 316 -3.74 29.21 24.05
N GLU A 317 -3.88 28.08 23.39
CA GLU A 317 -3.03 27.57 22.31
C GLU A 317 -3.54 28.01 20.92
N LYS A 318 -4.16 29.19 20.82
CA LYS A 318 -4.32 29.89 19.55
C LYS A 318 -2.95 29.87 18.92
N PHE A 319 -2.88 29.37 17.69
CA PHE A 319 -1.65 29.21 16.93
C PHE A 319 -0.66 30.31 17.30
N PRO A 320 0.50 29.99 17.87
CA PRO A 320 1.36 31.02 18.40
C PRO A 320 1.77 31.95 17.29
N ASP A 321 1.35 33.18 17.45
CA ASP A 321 1.83 34.35 16.73
C ASP A 321 1.78 34.30 15.20
N ARG A 322 0.80 34.99 14.62
CA ARG A 322 0.58 35.18 13.18
C ARG A 322 1.79 35.77 12.42
N THR A 323 2.89 36.06 13.12
CA THR A 323 4.07 36.69 12.58
C THR A 323 5.20 35.72 12.23
N ARG A 324 5.08 34.41 12.55
CA ARG A 324 6.16 33.45 12.42
C ARG A 324 5.86 32.39 11.37
N GLY A 325 6.48 32.53 10.21
CA GLY A 325 6.59 31.53 9.16
C GLY A 325 5.27 31.07 8.54
N MET A 326 5.27 30.80 7.25
CA MET A 326 4.08 30.43 6.47
C MET A 326 3.40 29.15 6.99
N LEU A 327 4.16 28.19 7.53
CA LEU A 327 3.61 26.91 7.99
C LEU A 327 2.81 27.01 9.30
N GLN A 328 2.96 28.13 10.04
CA GLN A 328 2.24 28.42 11.28
C GLN A 328 1.14 29.47 11.10
N LYS A 329 0.94 29.96 9.86
CA LYS A 329 -0.06 30.99 9.58
C LYS A 329 -1.44 30.38 9.58
N ASP A 330 -2.39 31.01 10.31
CA ASP A 330 -3.81 30.72 10.19
C ASP A 330 -4.33 31.41 8.91
N PHE A 331 -4.64 30.59 7.93
CA PHE A 331 -5.57 31.01 6.88
C PHE A 331 -6.98 30.90 7.43
N ALA A 332 -7.88 31.76 6.98
CA ALA A 332 -9.29 31.61 7.31
C ALA A 332 -9.72 30.21 6.88
N LEU A 333 -10.18 29.41 7.85
CA LEU A 333 -10.68 28.06 7.56
C LEU A 333 -12.02 28.16 6.87
N GLU A 334 -12.11 27.61 5.69
CA GLU A 334 -13.37 27.47 4.97
C GLU A 334 -13.98 26.12 5.26
N SER A 335 -15.15 26.14 5.92
CA SER A 335 -15.90 24.94 6.25
C SER A 335 -16.31 24.14 5.00
N ASP A 336 -16.49 22.83 5.16
CA ASP A 336 -17.09 21.93 4.16
C ASP A 336 -18.59 22.26 3.88
N ASN A 337 -19.15 23.17 4.64
CA ASN A 337 -20.53 23.63 4.56
C ASN A 337 -20.70 24.96 3.78
N VAL A 338 -19.65 25.46 3.13
CA VAL A 338 -19.66 26.65 2.27
C VAL A 338 -19.11 26.32 0.89
N ASP A 339 -19.62 27.03 -0.13
CA ASP A 339 -19.12 26.92 -1.49
C ASP A 339 -17.63 27.19 -1.55
N GLY A 340 -16.91 26.46 -2.39
CA GLY A 340 -15.55 26.75 -2.75
C GLY A 340 -15.44 27.85 -3.79
N GLU A 341 -14.22 28.34 -4.03
CA GLU A 341 -13.98 29.22 -5.17
C GLU A 341 -14.11 28.45 -6.50
N GLU A 342 -14.50 29.16 -7.58
CA GLU A 342 -14.48 28.57 -8.93
C GLU A 342 -13.03 28.43 -9.42
N ILE A 343 -12.58 27.20 -9.64
CA ILE A 343 -11.26 26.88 -10.16
C ILE A 343 -11.35 26.61 -11.66
N LYS A 344 -10.67 27.42 -12.47
CA LYS A 344 -10.69 27.35 -13.94
C LYS A 344 -9.51 26.54 -14.48
N ASP A 345 -9.75 25.84 -15.58
CA ASP A 345 -8.66 25.22 -16.35
C ASP A 345 -7.84 26.33 -17.04
N ASN A 346 -6.65 26.60 -16.51
CA ASN A 346 -5.73 27.62 -17.01
C ASN A 346 -4.56 27.06 -17.82
N ARG A 347 -4.68 25.82 -18.33
CA ARG A 347 -3.64 25.21 -19.18
C ARG A 347 -3.55 25.94 -20.52
N ALA A 348 -2.30 26.05 -21.05
CA ALA A 348 -2.10 26.57 -22.38
C ALA A 348 -2.82 25.71 -23.44
N PRO A 349 -3.50 26.30 -24.43
CA PRO A 349 -4.24 25.57 -25.45
C PRO A 349 -3.40 24.55 -26.25
N GLU A 350 -2.12 24.75 -26.33
CA GLU A 350 -1.16 23.96 -27.11
C GLU A 350 -0.88 22.55 -26.54
N LYS A 351 -1.25 22.27 -25.29
CA LYS A 351 -0.99 20.98 -24.65
C LYS A 351 -2.07 19.90 -24.89
N GLY A 352 -3.00 20.16 -25.82
CA GLY A 352 -3.73 19.13 -26.55
C GLY A 352 -4.60 18.15 -25.78
N GLY A 353 -5.21 18.53 -24.68
CA GLY A 353 -6.26 17.74 -24.02
C GLY A 353 -7.62 18.43 -24.16
N PRO A 354 -8.74 17.72 -24.02
CA PRO A 354 -10.05 18.34 -23.92
C PRO A 354 -10.06 19.35 -22.77
N ALA A 355 -10.67 20.51 -22.97
CA ALA A 355 -10.87 21.50 -21.90
C ALA A 355 -11.60 20.83 -20.72
N ARG A 356 -11.06 20.98 -19.51
CA ARG A 356 -11.67 20.40 -18.29
C ARG A 356 -12.77 21.30 -17.74
N GLY A 357 -12.95 22.49 -18.30
CA GLY A 357 -13.91 23.48 -17.83
C GLY A 357 -13.49 24.15 -16.52
N SER A 358 -14.47 24.44 -15.69
CA SER A 358 -14.26 24.93 -14.33
C SER A 358 -14.85 23.92 -13.33
N TYR A 359 -14.37 23.97 -12.11
CA TYR A 359 -14.91 23.23 -10.98
C TYR A 359 -15.15 24.17 -9.80
N GLN A 360 -16.29 24.03 -9.18
CA GLN A 360 -16.62 24.70 -7.93
C GLN A 360 -17.19 23.66 -6.96
N TYR A 361 -16.66 23.61 -5.76
CA TYR A 361 -17.23 22.78 -4.70
C TYR A 361 -18.54 23.39 -4.21
N HIS A 362 -19.60 22.59 -4.16
CA HIS A 362 -20.86 22.91 -3.50
C HIS A 362 -21.13 21.92 -2.35
N PRO A 363 -21.56 22.41 -1.18
CA PRO A 363 -21.83 21.57 -0.02
C PRO A 363 -22.90 20.52 -0.29
N GLN A 364 -22.51 19.26 -0.32
CA GLN A 364 -23.40 18.12 -0.56
C GLN A 364 -22.94 16.87 0.20
N ALA A 365 -23.84 15.96 0.46
CA ALA A 365 -23.48 14.66 1.01
C ALA A 365 -22.61 13.87 0.02
N PRO A 366 -21.62 13.11 0.49
CA PRO A 366 -21.26 12.87 1.90
C PRO A 366 -20.25 13.88 2.47
N TYR A 367 -19.89 14.93 1.75
CA TYR A 367 -18.83 15.86 2.16
C TYR A 367 -19.27 16.85 3.22
N LYS A 368 -20.52 17.34 3.10
CA LYS A 368 -21.08 18.36 3.97
C LYS A 368 -21.22 17.88 5.41
N GLY A 369 -20.63 18.60 6.36
CA GLY A 369 -20.81 18.45 7.80
C GLY A 369 -21.52 19.65 8.44
N VAL A 370 -21.78 19.57 9.74
CA VAL A 370 -22.37 20.66 10.54
C VAL A 370 -21.36 21.22 11.54
N ALA A 371 -20.42 20.37 11.99
CA ALA A 371 -19.42 20.75 12.96
C ALA A 371 -18.35 21.65 12.32
N TYR A 372 -18.25 22.90 12.75
CA TYR A 372 -17.26 23.86 12.27
C TYR A 372 -15.91 23.68 13.02
N GLY A 373 -14.79 23.86 12.28
CA GLY A 373 -13.45 23.72 12.83
C GLY A 373 -13.06 22.28 13.11
N SER A 374 -13.76 21.34 12.49
CA SER A 374 -13.51 19.90 12.56
C SER A 374 -12.26 19.50 11.73
N LEU A 375 -11.74 18.30 11.93
CA LEU A 375 -10.66 17.76 11.09
C LEU A 375 -11.11 17.63 9.63
N ALA A 376 -12.40 17.34 9.42
CA ALA A 376 -13.01 17.25 8.09
C ALA A 376 -12.95 18.59 7.35
N ASP A 377 -13.17 19.71 8.04
CA ASP A 377 -13.03 21.06 7.43
C ASP A 377 -11.59 21.31 6.97
N TYR A 378 -10.58 20.97 7.78
CA TYR A 378 -9.19 21.12 7.40
C TYR A 378 -8.79 20.21 6.23
N ALA A 379 -9.35 19.02 6.15
CA ALA A 379 -9.13 18.13 5.00
C ALA A 379 -9.79 18.68 3.73
N MET A 380 -11.01 19.23 3.85
CA MET A 380 -11.73 19.90 2.76
C MET A 380 -11.00 21.14 2.28
N ASP A 381 -10.51 21.99 3.18
CA ASP A 381 -9.71 23.18 2.84
C ASP A 381 -8.47 22.81 2.01
N GLY A 382 -7.80 21.73 2.35
CA GLY A 382 -6.65 21.25 1.58
C GLY A 382 -7.01 20.67 0.21
N TRP A 383 -8.27 20.25 0.00
CA TRP A 383 -8.70 19.64 -1.25
C TRP A 383 -9.48 20.59 -2.16
N LYS A 384 -10.49 21.31 -1.63
CA LYS A 384 -11.39 22.12 -2.46
C LYS A 384 -10.77 23.40 -3.00
N ASN A 385 -9.69 23.87 -2.38
CA ASN A 385 -8.99 25.10 -2.77
C ASN A 385 -7.78 24.80 -3.67
N ASP A 386 -7.51 25.68 -4.62
CA ASP A 386 -6.25 25.66 -5.36
C ASP A 386 -5.13 26.18 -4.46
N LEU A 387 -4.26 25.30 -4.00
CA LEU A 387 -3.17 25.64 -3.09
C LEU A 387 -2.04 26.42 -3.80
N ARG A 388 -2.04 26.43 -5.14
CA ARG A 388 -1.01 27.09 -5.98
C ARG A 388 -1.63 27.78 -7.19
N PRO A 389 -2.46 28.81 -6.97
CA PRO A 389 -3.14 29.52 -8.07
C PRO A 389 -2.17 30.22 -9.03
N ASP A 390 -0.89 30.29 -8.66
CA ASP A 390 0.21 30.80 -9.51
C ASP A 390 0.76 29.74 -10.49
N LEU A 391 0.33 28.50 -10.41
CA LEU A 391 0.70 27.40 -11.32
C LEU A 391 -0.44 27.04 -12.27
N ASN A 392 -0.09 26.38 -13.38
CA ASN A 392 -1.11 25.80 -14.25
C ASN A 392 -1.78 24.62 -13.58
N ASN A 393 -3.09 24.49 -13.76
CA ASN A 393 -3.92 23.43 -13.23
C ASN A 393 -3.73 22.12 -14.04
N GLU A 394 -2.58 21.48 -13.87
CA GLU A 394 -2.12 20.32 -14.64
C GLU A 394 -2.19 18.98 -13.88
N VAL A 395 -2.75 18.96 -12.67
CA VAL A 395 -2.86 17.71 -11.89
C VAL A 395 -3.74 16.71 -12.64
N PRO A 396 -3.27 15.49 -12.89
CA PRO A 396 -4.08 14.48 -13.58
C PRO A 396 -5.26 14.03 -12.72
N THR A 397 -6.46 14.08 -13.27
CA THR A 397 -7.68 13.57 -12.62
C THR A 397 -7.75 12.04 -12.68
N TYR A 398 -8.57 11.43 -11.82
CA TYR A 398 -8.88 10.01 -11.84
C TYR A 398 -10.32 9.75 -11.37
N GLU A 399 -10.83 8.55 -11.58
CA GLU A 399 -12.17 8.18 -11.15
C GLU A 399 -12.33 8.40 -9.64
N GLY A 400 -13.36 9.15 -9.24
CA GLY A 400 -13.62 9.52 -7.85
C GLY A 400 -12.88 10.77 -7.34
N ASN A 401 -11.97 11.37 -8.15
CA ASN A 401 -11.36 12.65 -7.80
C ASN A 401 -11.19 13.56 -9.03
N PRO A 402 -12.05 14.57 -9.19
CA PRO A 402 -12.06 15.46 -10.36
C PRO A 402 -11.01 16.56 -10.30
N SER A 403 -10.25 16.68 -9.20
CA SER A 403 -9.34 17.80 -8.98
C SER A 403 -8.21 17.84 -10.00
N PHE A 404 -8.19 18.86 -10.82
CA PHE A 404 -7.12 19.15 -11.79
C PHE A 404 -6.20 20.27 -11.32
N TRP A 405 -6.45 20.85 -10.15
CA TRP A 405 -5.69 21.90 -9.46
C TRP A 405 -4.78 21.31 -8.39
N GLN A 406 -3.86 22.10 -7.87
CA GLN A 406 -2.94 21.68 -6.82
C GLN A 406 -3.65 21.59 -5.47
N ASN A 407 -3.81 20.38 -4.98
CA ASN A 407 -4.53 20.04 -3.77
C ASN A 407 -3.81 18.96 -2.96
N VAL A 408 -4.37 18.58 -1.80
CA VAL A 408 -3.90 17.49 -0.95
C VAL A 408 -5.01 16.47 -0.76
N THR A 409 -4.77 15.24 -1.22
CA THR A 409 -5.63 14.09 -0.90
C THR A 409 -5.26 13.54 0.48
N THR A 410 -6.22 13.51 1.41
CA THR A 410 -5.98 13.11 2.81
C THR A 410 -6.47 11.70 3.10
N TYR A 411 -5.56 10.83 3.51
CA TYR A 411 -5.86 9.51 4.05
C TYR A 411 -5.77 9.56 5.57
N THR A 412 -6.71 8.94 6.27
CA THR A 412 -6.69 8.86 7.73
C THR A 412 -6.71 7.43 8.21
N LEU A 413 -5.88 7.12 9.21
CA LEU A 413 -5.79 5.80 9.81
C LEU A 413 -6.03 5.89 11.31
N GLY A 414 -7.05 5.16 11.77
CA GLY A 414 -7.37 4.97 13.18
C GLY A 414 -6.96 3.57 13.65
N PHE A 415 -6.48 3.45 14.89
CA PHE A 415 -6.05 2.17 15.42
C PHE A 415 -6.92 1.71 16.61
N GLY A 416 -7.78 0.70 16.37
CA GLY A 416 -8.56 0.03 17.42
C GLY A 416 -9.64 0.89 18.06
N VAL A 417 -10.16 1.87 17.33
CA VAL A 417 -11.17 2.82 17.80
C VAL A 417 -12.43 2.76 16.95
N GLU A 418 -13.58 2.96 17.58
CA GLU A 418 -14.87 2.96 16.90
C GLU A 418 -15.55 4.32 17.11
N GLY A 419 -16.14 4.84 16.05
CA GLY A 419 -17.02 5.99 16.07
C GLY A 419 -18.44 5.64 16.56
N THR A 420 -19.34 6.59 16.42
CA THR A 420 -20.79 6.38 16.59
C THR A 420 -21.40 5.76 15.35
N LEU A 421 -20.80 6.03 14.19
CA LEU A 421 -21.18 5.50 12.87
C LEU A 421 -20.47 4.17 12.58
N SER A 422 -21.12 3.32 11.83
CA SER A 422 -20.61 2.00 11.43
C SER A 422 -19.83 2.10 10.11
N TYR A 423 -18.51 2.18 10.18
CA TYR A 423 -17.63 2.15 9.00
C TYR A 423 -17.52 0.75 8.39
N PRO A 424 -17.60 0.57 7.06
CA PRO A 424 -17.97 1.57 6.03
C PRO A 424 -19.48 1.63 5.73
N ASN A 425 -20.31 0.88 6.45
CA ASN A 425 -21.72 0.58 6.09
C ASN A 425 -22.62 1.81 6.10
N ASP A 426 -22.36 2.79 6.97
CA ASP A 426 -23.20 3.96 7.11
C ASP A 426 -22.91 5.06 6.06
N LEU A 427 -21.81 4.95 5.30
CA LEU A 427 -21.49 5.95 4.27
C LEU A 427 -22.60 6.06 3.22
N GLN A 428 -23.14 4.93 2.77
CA GLN A 428 -24.25 4.95 1.81
C GLN A 428 -25.49 5.62 2.37
N LYS A 429 -25.77 5.47 3.66
CA LYS A 429 -26.90 6.13 4.32
C LYS A 429 -26.67 7.64 4.46
N ILE A 430 -25.44 8.08 4.63
CA ILE A 430 -25.08 9.51 4.63
C ILE A 430 -25.28 10.07 3.21
N ILE A 431 -24.81 9.38 2.18
CA ILE A 431 -24.97 9.79 0.78
C ILE A 431 -26.46 9.93 0.41
N THR A 432 -27.30 8.99 0.86
CA THR A 432 -28.75 8.97 0.52
C THR A 432 -29.63 9.75 1.50
N GLY A 433 -29.09 10.28 2.59
CA GLY A 433 -29.74 11.25 3.47
C GLY A 433 -30.36 10.76 4.78
N PRO A 434 -30.52 9.42 5.07
CA PRO A 434 -31.11 9.00 6.35
C PRO A 434 -30.19 9.13 7.55
N LEU A 435 -28.87 9.33 7.32
CA LEU A 435 -27.89 9.65 8.33
C LEU A 435 -27.12 10.92 7.97
N SER A 436 -26.50 11.54 8.96
CA SER A 436 -25.57 12.66 8.81
C SER A 436 -24.34 12.44 9.69
N TRP A 437 -23.26 13.15 9.39
CA TRP A 437 -22.12 13.26 10.29
C TRP A 437 -22.56 13.88 11.63
N PRO A 438 -21.87 13.56 12.74
CA PRO A 438 -22.16 14.14 14.06
C PRO A 438 -22.13 15.67 14.01
N ALA A 439 -23.17 16.31 14.53
CA ALA A 439 -23.27 17.78 14.57
C ALA A 439 -22.25 18.41 15.52
N GLU A 440 -21.77 17.63 16.48
CA GLU A 440 -20.75 18.06 17.43
C GLU A 440 -19.63 17.01 17.52
N VAL A 441 -18.42 17.47 17.35
CA VAL A 441 -17.20 16.64 17.50
C VAL A 441 -16.57 16.95 18.86
N LYS A 442 -16.50 15.95 19.74
CA LYS A 442 -15.90 16.09 21.07
C LYS A 442 -14.59 15.32 21.20
N PRO A 443 -13.51 15.94 21.72
CA PRO A 443 -12.26 15.26 22.00
C PRO A 443 -12.44 14.05 22.90
N GLY A 444 -11.73 12.96 22.62
CA GLY A 444 -11.77 11.76 23.46
C GLY A 444 -13.08 10.99 23.42
N THR A 445 -13.98 11.31 22.51
CA THR A 445 -15.27 10.62 22.32
C THR A 445 -15.34 9.91 20.98
N PRO A 446 -16.29 8.99 20.76
CA PRO A 446 -16.51 8.34 19.49
C PRO A 446 -16.77 9.30 18.31
N THR A 447 -17.34 10.49 18.53
CA THR A 447 -17.58 11.47 17.47
C THR A 447 -16.27 12.02 16.86
N ALA A 448 -15.17 12.01 17.62
CA ALA A 448 -13.86 12.35 17.09
C ALA A 448 -13.34 11.29 16.08
N ILE A 449 -13.78 10.05 16.21
CA ILE A 449 -13.44 8.98 15.27
C ILE A 449 -14.28 9.10 13.99
N ASP A 450 -15.54 9.50 14.12
CA ASP A 450 -16.39 9.81 12.96
C ASP A 450 -15.81 10.99 12.16
N ASP A 451 -15.29 12.01 12.84
CA ASP A 451 -14.61 13.14 12.19
C ASP A 451 -13.31 12.72 11.48
N LEU A 452 -12.58 11.75 12.03
CA LEU A 452 -11.42 11.17 11.34
C LEU A 452 -11.82 10.46 10.03
N TRP A 453 -12.97 9.79 10.02
CA TRP A 453 -13.54 9.20 8.81
C TRP A 453 -14.03 10.27 7.83
N HIS A 454 -14.75 11.26 8.33
CA HIS A 454 -15.23 12.38 7.55
C HIS A 454 -14.10 13.16 6.88
N ALA A 455 -12.99 13.37 7.59
CA ALA A 455 -11.79 14.01 7.05
C ALA A 455 -11.18 13.22 5.86
N ALA A 456 -11.21 11.90 5.89
CA ALA A 456 -10.78 11.10 4.75
C ALA A 456 -11.73 11.22 3.55
N VAL A 457 -13.04 11.30 3.79
CA VAL A 457 -14.04 11.54 2.75
C VAL A 457 -13.84 12.93 2.12
N ASN A 458 -13.71 13.97 2.93
CA ASN A 458 -13.50 15.35 2.50
C ASN A 458 -12.18 15.57 1.77
N GLY A 459 -11.13 14.86 2.19
CA GLY A 459 -9.84 14.86 1.51
C GLY A 459 -9.77 13.94 0.29
N HIS A 460 -10.88 13.32 -0.15
CA HIS A 460 -10.92 12.38 -1.29
C HIS A 460 -9.92 11.22 -1.20
N GLY A 461 -9.54 10.84 0.02
CA GLY A 461 -8.72 9.69 0.34
C GLY A 461 -9.55 8.52 0.88
N LYS A 462 -8.94 7.75 1.77
CA LYS A 462 -9.58 6.60 2.40
C LYS A 462 -9.38 6.64 3.92
N TYR A 463 -10.45 6.38 4.67
CA TYR A 463 -10.35 6.06 6.08
C TYR A 463 -10.03 4.59 6.27
N VAL A 464 -9.12 4.28 7.17
CA VAL A 464 -8.77 2.91 7.54
C VAL A 464 -8.87 2.77 9.05
N ASN A 465 -9.71 1.86 9.50
CA ASN A 465 -9.81 1.49 10.91
C ASN A 465 -9.31 0.06 11.10
N VAL A 466 -8.15 -0.09 11.71
CA VAL A 466 -7.51 -1.38 11.90
C VAL A 466 -7.49 -1.77 13.37
N ARG A 467 -7.82 -3.04 13.63
CA ARG A 467 -7.91 -3.57 14.99
C ARG A 467 -6.72 -4.43 15.39
N ASN A 468 -5.90 -4.87 14.45
CA ASN A 468 -4.76 -5.73 14.70
C ASN A 468 -3.57 -5.40 13.77
N SER A 469 -2.40 -5.94 14.11
CA SER A 469 -1.15 -5.68 13.41
C SER A 469 -1.18 -6.12 11.93
N ALA A 470 -1.71 -7.29 11.63
CA ALA A 470 -1.76 -7.83 10.26
C ALA A 470 -2.65 -6.97 9.34
N GLY A 471 -3.83 -6.59 9.83
CA GLY A 471 -4.72 -5.67 9.13
C GLY A 471 -4.06 -4.33 8.86
N PHE A 472 -3.32 -3.79 9.82
CA PHE A 472 -2.65 -2.50 9.64
C PHE A 472 -1.56 -2.55 8.57
N MET A 473 -0.74 -3.60 8.55
CA MET A 473 0.28 -3.79 7.51
C MET A 473 -0.35 -3.90 6.12
N SER A 474 -1.44 -4.65 5.98
CA SER A 474 -2.15 -4.82 4.72
C SER A 474 -2.78 -3.51 4.20
N GLU A 475 -3.45 -2.77 5.07
CA GLU A 475 -4.12 -1.52 4.67
C GLU A 475 -3.11 -0.42 4.33
N MET A 476 -2.03 -0.28 5.09
CA MET A 476 -0.96 0.67 4.78
C MET A 476 -0.30 0.36 3.43
N ALA A 477 0.01 -0.92 3.17
CA ALA A 477 0.53 -1.35 1.88
C ALA A 477 -0.48 -1.08 0.76
N GLY A 478 -1.77 -1.28 1.01
CA GLY A 478 -2.87 -0.96 0.08
C GLY A 478 -2.93 0.52 -0.29
N ILE A 479 -2.83 1.43 0.69
CA ILE A 479 -2.79 2.88 0.45
C ILE A 479 -1.58 3.25 -0.41
N LEU A 480 -0.38 2.76 -0.08
CA LEU A 480 0.81 3.07 -0.85
C LEU A 480 0.78 2.48 -2.26
N ALA A 481 0.22 1.29 -2.43
CA ALA A 481 0.01 0.70 -3.75
C ALA A 481 -1.00 1.51 -4.59
N GLU A 482 -2.06 2.01 -3.97
CA GLU A 482 -3.03 2.91 -4.59
C GLU A 482 -2.36 4.23 -5.03
N ILE A 483 -1.60 4.87 -4.15
CA ILE A 483 -0.83 6.08 -4.47
C ILE A 483 0.16 5.80 -5.61
N ALA A 484 0.91 4.71 -5.52
CA ALA A 484 1.88 4.32 -6.55
C ALA A 484 1.22 4.06 -7.91
N SER A 485 0.04 3.43 -7.92
CA SER A 485 -0.72 3.20 -9.16
C SER A 485 -1.21 4.48 -9.82
N ARG A 486 -1.45 5.53 -9.03
CA ARG A 486 -1.88 6.85 -9.49
C ARG A 486 -0.73 7.75 -9.94
N THR A 487 0.50 7.48 -9.53
CA THR A 487 1.69 8.26 -9.92
C THR A 487 2.23 7.87 -11.29
N GLY A 488 1.92 6.68 -11.78
CA GLY A 488 2.09 6.32 -13.19
C GLY A 488 0.94 6.90 -14.01
N THR A 489 1.18 7.35 -15.24
CA THR A 489 0.11 7.58 -16.20
C THR A 489 -0.73 6.32 -16.26
N SER A 490 -2.01 6.46 -16.05
CA SER A 490 -2.96 5.39 -15.73
C SER A 490 -2.95 4.25 -16.76
N ALA A 491 -2.15 3.23 -16.51
CA ALA A 491 -2.39 1.94 -17.09
C ALA A 491 -3.50 1.28 -16.25
N GLY A 492 -4.62 0.97 -16.88
CA GLY A 492 -5.77 0.39 -16.18
C GLY A 492 -5.40 -0.95 -15.53
N VAL A 493 -6.01 -1.25 -14.41
CA VAL A 493 -5.82 -2.52 -13.68
C VAL A 493 -6.93 -3.48 -14.07
N ALA A 494 -6.57 -4.72 -14.40
CA ALA A 494 -7.55 -5.79 -14.57
C ALA A 494 -7.52 -6.77 -13.39
N VAL A 495 -8.68 -7.30 -13.06
CA VAL A 495 -8.85 -8.39 -12.08
C VAL A 495 -9.39 -9.63 -12.79
N ALA A 496 -8.99 -10.80 -12.34
CA ALA A 496 -9.37 -12.08 -12.94
C ALA A 496 -10.89 -12.35 -12.83
N SER A 497 -11.53 -11.86 -11.78
CA SER A 497 -12.98 -12.00 -11.58
C SER A 497 -13.51 -10.82 -10.76
N ARG A 498 -14.75 -10.39 -11.07
CA ARG A 498 -15.50 -9.46 -10.23
C ARG A 498 -16.12 -10.13 -9.00
N ALA A 499 -16.32 -11.45 -9.08
CA ALA A 499 -16.72 -12.23 -7.91
C ALA A 499 -15.48 -12.60 -7.10
N LEU A 500 -15.52 -12.33 -5.82
CA LEU A 500 -14.44 -12.68 -4.90
C LEU A 500 -14.45 -14.21 -4.71
N GLN A 501 -13.43 -14.86 -5.24
CA GLN A 501 -13.19 -16.31 -5.09
C GLN A 501 -11.76 -16.52 -4.60
N ALA A 502 -11.51 -17.61 -3.93
CA ALA A 502 -10.16 -18.07 -3.63
C ALA A 502 -9.36 -18.21 -4.95
N ASN A 503 -8.10 -17.73 -4.95
CA ASN A 503 -7.20 -17.72 -6.11
C ASN A 503 -7.51 -16.70 -7.23
N ASN A 504 -8.23 -15.63 -6.95
CA ASN A 504 -8.30 -14.50 -7.86
C ASN A 504 -6.93 -13.84 -8.06
N GLN A 505 -6.74 -13.24 -9.22
CA GLN A 505 -5.52 -12.51 -9.56
C GLN A 505 -5.84 -11.08 -9.97
N LYS A 506 -4.92 -10.17 -9.65
CA LYS A 506 -4.92 -8.77 -10.06
C LYS A 506 -3.74 -8.53 -10.98
N PHE A 507 -3.99 -8.04 -12.19
CA PHE A 507 -2.98 -7.72 -13.18
C PHE A 507 -2.72 -6.23 -13.19
N VAL A 508 -1.49 -5.84 -12.89
CA VAL A 508 -1.06 -4.44 -12.76
C VAL A 508 0.01 -4.14 -13.79
N PRO A 509 -0.32 -3.40 -14.86
CA PRO A 509 0.69 -2.91 -15.77
C PRO A 509 1.47 -1.77 -15.13
N SER A 510 2.75 -1.68 -15.47
CA SER A 510 3.63 -0.61 -15.05
C SER A 510 4.62 -0.26 -16.12
N TYR A 511 5.20 0.93 -16.07
CA TYR A 511 6.28 1.32 -16.96
C TYR A 511 7.23 2.33 -16.30
N LYS A 512 8.43 2.41 -16.83
CA LYS A 512 9.46 3.37 -16.42
C LYS A 512 9.69 4.38 -17.52
N THR A 513 9.55 5.66 -17.23
CA THR A 513 9.71 6.75 -18.21
C THR A 513 11.15 6.97 -18.63
N LYS A 514 12.11 6.62 -17.77
CA LYS A 514 13.55 6.85 -18.03
C LYS A 514 14.09 5.98 -19.17
N ASP A 515 13.63 4.76 -19.25
CA ASP A 515 14.12 3.73 -20.17
C ASP A 515 13.02 3.12 -21.04
N TRP A 516 11.79 3.63 -20.94
CA TRP A 516 10.62 3.21 -21.70
C TRP A 516 10.31 1.72 -21.60
N THR A 517 10.63 1.13 -20.45
CA THR A 517 10.38 -0.28 -20.17
C THR A 517 9.00 -0.48 -19.57
N GLY A 518 8.21 -1.39 -20.13
CA GLY A 518 6.94 -1.85 -19.57
C GLY A 518 7.11 -3.12 -18.74
N ASP A 519 6.18 -3.36 -17.83
CA ASP A 519 6.02 -4.63 -17.11
C ASP A 519 4.53 -4.89 -16.85
N LEU A 520 4.15 -6.15 -16.79
CA LEU A 520 2.85 -6.60 -16.30
C LEU A 520 3.08 -7.56 -15.15
N LYS A 521 2.51 -7.25 -14.00
CA LYS A 521 2.64 -8.04 -12.77
C LYS A 521 1.32 -8.66 -12.38
N ALA A 522 1.34 -9.93 -12.02
CA ALA A 522 0.19 -10.61 -11.44
C ALA A 522 0.37 -10.75 -9.93
N TYR A 523 -0.65 -10.38 -9.20
CA TYR A 523 -0.72 -10.51 -7.74
C TYR A 523 -1.87 -11.42 -7.35
N ALA A 524 -1.68 -12.21 -6.32
CA ALA A 524 -2.78 -12.92 -5.69
C ALA A 524 -3.80 -11.92 -5.10
N VAL A 525 -5.07 -12.31 -5.08
CA VAL A 525 -6.14 -11.55 -4.41
C VAL A 525 -6.81 -12.50 -3.44
N ASP A 526 -6.90 -12.09 -2.17
CA ASP A 526 -7.55 -12.89 -1.14
C ASP A 526 -9.09 -12.87 -1.26
N ALA A 527 -9.76 -13.65 -0.42
CA ALA A 527 -11.22 -13.74 -0.40
C ALA A 527 -11.92 -12.40 -0.03
N HIS A 528 -11.19 -11.42 0.47
CA HIS A 528 -11.68 -10.07 0.80
C HIS A 528 -11.33 -9.04 -0.28
N GLY A 529 -10.78 -9.47 -1.42
CA GLY A 529 -10.38 -8.58 -2.52
C GLY A 529 -9.05 -7.85 -2.31
N ARG A 530 -8.26 -8.21 -1.30
CA ARG A 530 -6.99 -7.56 -0.99
C ARG A 530 -5.87 -8.17 -1.83
N GLN A 531 -4.98 -7.30 -2.30
CA GLN A 531 -3.80 -7.73 -3.04
C GLN A 531 -2.82 -8.46 -2.10
N GLY A 532 -2.47 -9.67 -2.47
CA GLY A 532 -1.49 -10.52 -1.80
C GLY A 532 -0.12 -10.48 -2.49
N ALA A 533 0.59 -11.61 -2.43
CA ALA A 533 1.94 -11.75 -2.98
C ALA A 533 1.99 -11.63 -4.51
N LEU A 534 3.12 -11.11 -5.02
CA LEU A 534 3.46 -11.16 -6.43
C LEU A 534 3.56 -12.63 -6.88
N GLN A 535 2.80 -12.99 -7.91
CA GLN A 535 2.80 -14.33 -8.50
C GLN A 535 3.81 -14.43 -9.64
N TRP A 536 3.83 -13.42 -10.49
CA TRP A 536 4.79 -13.31 -11.58
C TRP A 536 4.90 -11.87 -12.11
N SER A 537 6.05 -11.58 -12.72
CA SER A 537 6.33 -10.40 -13.52
C SER A 537 6.72 -10.86 -14.92
N VAL A 538 6.23 -10.17 -15.93
CA VAL A 538 6.57 -10.49 -17.32
C VAL A 538 8.08 -10.36 -17.57
N LEU A 539 8.71 -9.34 -17.00
CA LEU A 539 10.16 -9.13 -17.17
C LEU A 539 11.00 -10.29 -16.64
N GLU A 540 10.49 -11.05 -15.67
CA GLU A 540 11.19 -12.18 -15.07
C GLU A 540 10.93 -13.50 -15.81
N ARG A 541 9.84 -13.59 -16.59
CA ARG A 541 9.38 -14.84 -17.23
C ARG A 541 9.36 -14.81 -18.75
N LEU A 542 9.83 -13.75 -19.37
CA LEU A 542 9.84 -13.68 -20.82
C LEU A 542 10.77 -14.74 -21.44
N PRO A 543 10.29 -15.47 -22.45
CA PRO A 543 11.15 -16.36 -23.24
C PRO A 543 12.26 -15.57 -23.95
N LYS A 544 13.32 -16.26 -24.36
CA LYS A 544 14.35 -15.68 -25.20
C LYS A 544 13.72 -15.08 -26.47
N PRO A 545 14.29 -14.01 -27.05
CA PRO A 545 13.74 -13.34 -28.24
C PRO A 545 13.34 -14.29 -29.37
N ILE A 546 14.15 -15.28 -29.63
CA ILE A 546 13.90 -16.26 -30.71
C ILE A 546 12.74 -17.22 -30.39
N ASP A 547 12.52 -17.52 -29.11
CA ASP A 547 11.50 -18.48 -28.67
C ASP A 547 10.12 -17.85 -28.51
N ARG A 548 9.99 -16.53 -28.69
CA ARG A 548 8.71 -15.83 -28.55
C ARG A 548 7.81 -16.12 -29.74
N THR A 549 6.57 -16.50 -29.45
CA THR A 549 5.52 -16.61 -30.44
C THR A 549 4.97 -15.22 -30.78
N MET A 550 5.28 -14.70 -31.97
CA MET A 550 4.84 -13.40 -32.45
C MET A 550 4.27 -13.51 -33.83
N TYR A 551 3.21 -12.73 -34.12
CA TYR A 551 2.53 -12.69 -35.41
C TYR A 551 2.34 -11.24 -35.87
N VAL A 552 2.25 -11.05 -37.18
CA VAL A 552 1.83 -9.80 -37.80
C VAL A 552 0.54 -10.04 -38.59
N GLY A 553 -0.42 -9.13 -38.44
CA GLY A 553 -1.65 -9.17 -39.22
C GLY A 553 -1.38 -8.88 -40.69
N THR A 554 -1.86 -9.74 -41.58
CA THR A 554 -1.64 -9.65 -43.04
C THR A 554 -2.94 -9.63 -43.84
N GLY A 555 -4.08 -9.81 -43.20
CA GLY A 555 -5.40 -9.82 -43.80
C GLY A 555 -6.08 -8.47 -43.85
N ASN A 556 -7.20 -8.38 -44.59
CA ASN A 556 -8.11 -7.24 -44.61
C ASN A 556 -9.24 -7.46 -43.62
N THR A 557 -10.03 -6.41 -43.37
CA THR A 557 -11.18 -6.44 -42.41
C THR A 557 -12.19 -7.57 -42.66
N GLY A 558 -12.35 -8.03 -43.92
CA GLY A 558 -13.25 -9.14 -44.29
C GLY A 558 -12.59 -10.53 -44.33
N SER A 559 -11.26 -10.60 -44.26
CA SER A 559 -10.46 -11.84 -44.29
C SER A 559 -9.23 -11.68 -43.43
N PRO A 560 -9.38 -11.78 -42.09
CA PRO A 560 -8.25 -11.63 -41.20
C PRO A 560 -7.28 -12.79 -41.37
N ALA A 561 -6.01 -12.46 -41.54
CA ALA A 561 -4.92 -13.41 -41.64
C ALA A 561 -3.73 -12.92 -40.85
N ALA A 562 -2.89 -13.83 -40.42
CA ALA A 562 -1.66 -13.51 -39.68
C ALA A 562 -0.51 -14.38 -40.17
N SER A 563 0.69 -13.81 -40.21
CA SER A 563 1.90 -14.55 -40.47
C SER A 563 2.88 -14.44 -39.29
N PRO A 564 3.73 -15.44 -39.07
CA PRO A 564 4.75 -15.38 -38.01
C PRO A 564 5.68 -14.19 -38.22
N PHE A 565 6.08 -13.56 -37.15
CA PHE A 565 6.90 -12.35 -37.13
C PHE A 565 8.40 -12.71 -37.19
N TYR A 566 8.87 -13.24 -38.33
CA TYR A 566 10.27 -13.52 -38.63
C TYR A 566 10.63 -12.87 -39.97
N TRP A 567 11.87 -12.38 -40.11
CA TRP A 567 12.34 -11.77 -41.34
C TRP A 567 12.73 -12.81 -42.40
N ASP A 568 13.59 -13.73 -42.00
CA ASP A 568 14.03 -14.83 -42.82
C ASP A 568 13.50 -16.16 -42.26
N SER A 569 13.41 -17.15 -43.15
CA SER A 569 13.17 -18.51 -42.75
C SER A 569 14.48 -19.14 -42.26
N ALA A 570 15.10 -18.57 -41.23
CA ALA A 570 16.23 -19.24 -40.59
C ALA A 570 15.76 -20.63 -40.21
N GLU A 571 16.44 -21.66 -40.63
CA GLU A 571 16.10 -23.07 -40.50
C GLU A 571 15.00 -23.58 -41.45
N ASP A 572 15.15 -23.42 -42.77
CA ASP A 572 14.47 -24.18 -43.84
C ASP A 572 12.93 -24.35 -43.78
N LYS A 573 12.22 -23.42 -43.16
CA LYS A 573 10.75 -23.43 -43.07
C LYS A 573 10.13 -22.16 -43.64
N PRO A 574 9.89 -22.09 -44.96
CA PRO A 574 9.30 -20.93 -45.67
C PRO A 574 7.99 -20.43 -45.02
N ALA A 575 7.26 -21.32 -44.39
CA ALA A 575 5.99 -21.03 -43.71
C ALA A 575 6.12 -20.18 -42.42
N ARG A 576 7.32 -19.90 -41.93
CA ARG A 576 7.53 -19.16 -40.68
C ARG A 576 7.97 -17.71 -40.88
N ARG A 577 8.03 -17.16 -42.08
CA ARG A 577 8.39 -15.76 -42.33
C ARG A 577 7.18 -14.86 -42.57
N MET A 578 7.37 -13.58 -42.33
CA MET A 578 6.39 -12.56 -42.75
C MET A 578 6.20 -12.58 -44.27
N THR A 579 5.01 -12.18 -44.72
CA THR A 579 4.77 -11.95 -46.15
C THR A 579 5.67 -10.83 -46.69
N ASP A 580 5.98 -10.86 -47.98
CA ASP A 580 6.80 -9.83 -48.61
C ASP A 580 6.18 -8.43 -48.50
N LYS A 581 4.85 -8.35 -48.48
CA LYS A 581 4.13 -7.11 -48.23
C LYS A 581 4.43 -6.60 -46.78
N ALA A 582 4.28 -7.45 -45.80
CA ALA A 582 4.53 -7.08 -44.39
C ALA A 582 5.99 -6.67 -44.17
N ARG A 583 6.94 -7.33 -44.80
CA ARG A 583 8.37 -6.95 -44.69
C ARG A 583 8.62 -5.56 -45.30
N ARG A 584 8.09 -5.28 -46.50
CA ARG A 584 8.21 -3.95 -47.13
C ARG A 584 7.58 -2.84 -46.28
N GLU A 585 6.40 -3.08 -45.76
CA GLU A 585 5.74 -2.09 -44.90
C GLU A 585 6.53 -1.84 -43.58
N LEU A 586 7.08 -2.88 -42.96
CA LEU A 586 7.91 -2.75 -41.76
C LEU A 586 9.17 -1.90 -42.03
N ILE A 587 9.91 -2.20 -43.10
CA ILE A 587 11.12 -1.46 -43.47
C ILE A 587 10.79 -0.01 -43.82
N LYS A 588 9.74 0.21 -44.61
CA LYS A 588 9.27 1.55 -44.96
C LYS A 588 8.86 2.34 -43.71
N GLY A 589 8.06 1.74 -42.84
CA GLY A 589 7.62 2.37 -41.59
C GLY A 589 8.76 2.69 -40.63
N ALA A 590 9.79 1.87 -40.61
CA ALA A 590 10.99 2.08 -39.78
C ALA A 590 12.03 3.02 -40.46
N GLY A 591 11.85 3.44 -41.69
CA GLY A 591 12.84 4.23 -42.44
C GLY A 591 14.19 3.50 -42.57
N LYS A 592 14.16 2.17 -42.80
CA LYS A 592 15.32 1.29 -42.84
C LYS A 592 15.46 0.67 -44.22
N LYS A 593 16.58 0.00 -44.50
CA LYS A 593 16.83 -0.74 -45.70
C LYS A 593 16.58 -2.24 -45.49
N ASP A 594 16.45 -2.99 -46.58
CA ASP A 594 16.22 -4.45 -46.54
C ASP A 594 17.29 -5.21 -45.75
N GLU A 595 18.56 -4.78 -45.85
CA GLU A 595 19.69 -5.33 -45.07
C GLU A 595 19.55 -5.20 -43.54
N ASP A 596 18.74 -4.23 -43.08
CA ASP A 596 18.44 -4.03 -41.67
C ASP A 596 17.23 -4.87 -41.18
N GLY A 597 16.55 -5.56 -42.07
CA GLY A 597 15.27 -6.22 -41.80
C GLY A 597 15.38 -7.33 -40.76
N SER A 598 16.36 -8.23 -40.90
CA SER A 598 16.56 -9.29 -39.90
C SER A 598 17.00 -8.75 -38.55
N PRO A 599 17.99 -7.86 -38.42
CA PRO A 599 18.33 -7.20 -37.16
C PRO A 599 17.16 -6.42 -36.56
N LEU A 600 16.35 -5.74 -37.35
CA LEU A 600 15.18 -4.97 -36.88
C LEU A 600 14.12 -5.90 -36.27
N VAL A 601 13.80 -7.00 -36.92
CA VAL A 601 12.84 -7.98 -36.41
C VAL A 601 13.36 -8.61 -35.12
N LEU A 602 14.62 -8.99 -35.05
CA LEU A 602 15.22 -9.49 -33.79
C LEU A 602 15.17 -8.46 -32.69
N TYR A 603 15.49 -7.20 -32.98
CA TYR A 603 15.40 -6.10 -32.02
C TYR A 603 13.96 -5.90 -31.52
N LEU A 604 12.96 -5.91 -32.38
CA LEU A 604 11.54 -5.83 -32.01
C LEU A 604 11.07 -7.05 -31.25
N ARG A 605 11.64 -8.22 -31.48
CA ARG A 605 11.42 -9.42 -30.69
C ARG A 605 12.08 -9.37 -29.30
N GLY A 606 12.98 -8.41 -29.08
CA GLY A 606 13.63 -8.18 -27.80
C GLY A 606 15.12 -8.50 -27.73
N ASP A 607 15.76 -8.79 -28.85
CA ASP A 607 17.21 -8.86 -28.93
C ASP A 607 17.81 -7.46 -28.80
N ARG A 608 18.80 -7.30 -27.95
CA ARG A 608 19.41 -6.00 -27.64
C ARG A 608 20.85 -5.87 -28.17
N SER A 609 21.31 -6.82 -28.98
CA SER A 609 22.66 -6.82 -29.56
C SER A 609 22.98 -5.57 -30.39
N GLU A 610 21.97 -5.04 -31.09
CA GLU A 610 22.07 -3.83 -31.92
C GLU A 610 21.50 -2.57 -31.26
N SER A 611 21.15 -2.65 -29.95
CA SER A 611 20.69 -1.52 -29.15
C SER A 611 21.80 -0.47 -28.98
N GLY A 612 21.49 0.80 -29.28
CA GLY A 612 22.46 1.90 -29.22
C GLY A 612 23.45 1.94 -30.40
N LYS A 613 23.38 0.98 -31.32
CA LYS A 613 24.18 0.92 -32.56
C LYS A 613 23.34 1.26 -33.77
N LYS A 614 22.54 0.28 -34.23
CA LYS A 614 21.62 0.45 -35.36
C LYS A 614 20.24 0.96 -34.97
N PHE A 615 19.83 0.68 -33.73
CA PHE A 615 18.52 0.99 -33.21
C PHE A 615 18.61 1.81 -31.92
N ARG A 616 17.47 2.38 -31.50
CA ARG A 616 17.37 3.17 -30.27
C ARG A 616 17.95 2.42 -29.07
N THR A 617 18.71 3.14 -28.24
CA THR A 617 19.25 2.56 -27.01
C THR A 617 18.12 2.12 -26.07
N GLN A 618 18.13 0.85 -25.71
CA GLN A 618 17.28 0.27 -24.70
C GLN A 618 18.09 -0.57 -23.73
N LEU A 619 17.67 -0.62 -22.47
CA LEU A 619 18.31 -1.51 -21.48
C LEU A 619 18.10 -2.97 -21.87
N GLN A 620 19.06 -3.83 -21.49
CA GLN A 620 18.99 -5.26 -21.81
C GLN A 620 17.70 -5.95 -21.34
N ASN A 621 17.11 -5.45 -20.25
CA ASN A 621 15.86 -5.96 -19.69
C ASN A 621 14.61 -5.25 -20.20
N ALA A 622 14.75 -4.23 -21.05
CA ALA A 622 13.63 -3.48 -21.64
C ALA A 622 13.03 -4.22 -22.84
N VAL A 623 12.36 -5.31 -22.59
CA VAL A 623 11.91 -6.24 -23.63
C VAL A 623 10.46 -6.06 -24.01
N ILE A 624 9.68 -5.40 -23.17
CA ILE A 624 8.32 -4.95 -23.45
C ILE A 624 8.32 -3.44 -23.41
N GLY A 625 7.72 -2.83 -24.42
CA GLY A 625 7.48 -1.40 -24.45
C GLY A 625 6.53 -0.95 -23.35
N HIS A 626 6.59 0.32 -23.03
CA HIS A 626 5.76 0.89 -21.99
C HIS A 626 4.27 0.70 -22.25
N ILE A 627 3.57 0.23 -21.23
CA ILE A 627 2.13 0.02 -21.23
C ILE A 627 1.48 1.28 -20.67
N VAL A 628 1.09 2.19 -21.57
CA VAL A 628 0.43 3.46 -21.25
C VAL A 628 -0.95 3.43 -21.89
N ASN A 629 -1.99 3.82 -21.16
CA ASN A 629 -3.37 3.88 -21.64
C ASN A 629 -3.97 2.53 -22.10
N SER A 630 -3.26 1.41 -21.93
CA SER A 630 -3.79 0.09 -22.21
C SER A 630 -4.21 -0.60 -20.92
N GLN A 631 -5.46 -0.98 -20.88
CA GLN A 631 -6.03 -1.74 -19.77
C GLN A 631 -5.87 -3.24 -20.03
N PRO A 632 -5.25 -4.02 -19.12
CA PRO A 632 -5.20 -5.46 -19.28
C PRO A 632 -6.60 -6.06 -19.36
N ALA A 633 -6.80 -6.93 -20.33
CA ALA A 633 -8.05 -7.67 -20.53
C ALA A 633 -7.85 -9.14 -20.14
N TYR A 634 -8.47 -9.57 -19.05
CA TYR A 634 -8.43 -10.96 -18.62
C TYR A 634 -9.51 -11.77 -19.35
N ILE A 635 -9.13 -12.89 -19.92
CA ILE A 635 -10.02 -13.85 -20.57
C ILE A 635 -9.85 -15.20 -19.89
N GLY A 636 -10.78 -15.53 -19.00
CA GLY A 636 -10.84 -16.83 -18.33
C GLY A 636 -11.32 -17.94 -19.25
N THR A 637 -11.27 -19.17 -18.72
CA THR A 637 -11.69 -20.37 -19.46
C THR A 637 -13.18 -20.40 -19.77
N ALA A 638 -14.02 -19.84 -18.89
CA ALA A 638 -15.47 -19.73 -19.10
C ALA A 638 -15.96 -18.44 -18.41
N ILE A 639 -16.20 -17.39 -19.16
CA ILE A 639 -16.74 -16.14 -18.61
C ILE A 639 -18.18 -16.00 -19.13
N ASP A 640 -19.15 -16.08 -18.23
CA ASP A 640 -20.51 -15.68 -18.50
C ASP A 640 -20.62 -14.15 -18.39
N ARG A 641 -20.80 -13.50 -19.52
CA ARG A 641 -21.00 -12.05 -19.61
C ARG A 641 -22.47 -11.65 -19.66
N GLY A 642 -23.38 -12.57 -19.36
CA GLY A 642 -24.80 -12.31 -19.39
C GLY A 642 -25.44 -12.28 -20.79
N TYR A 643 -24.68 -12.51 -21.86
CA TYR A 643 -25.22 -12.54 -23.24
C TYR A 643 -26.24 -13.65 -23.45
N ARG A 644 -26.31 -14.64 -22.61
CA ARG A 644 -27.37 -15.66 -22.61
C ARG A 644 -28.76 -15.07 -22.33
N TYR A 645 -28.84 -13.86 -21.79
CA TYR A 645 -30.11 -13.16 -21.52
C TYR A 645 -30.52 -12.22 -22.67
N LEU A 646 -29.73 -12.11 -23.73
CA LEU A 646 -30.08 -11.32 -24.89
C LEU A 646 -31.27 -11.96 -25.61
N PRO A 647 -32.19 -11.15 -26.21
CA PRO A 647 -33.31 -11.65 -27.00
C PRO A 647 -32.85 -12.60 -28.11
N ALA A 648 -33.66 -13.61 -28.43
CA ALA A 648 -33.38 -14.58 -29.47
C ALA A 648 -33.18 -13.97 -30.84
N THR A 649 -33.70 -12.78 -31.08
CA THR A 649 -33.64 -12.02 -32.35
C THR A 649 -32.49 -11.01 -32.42
N PHE A 650 -31.61 -10.98 -31.39
CA PHE A 650 -30.51 -10.03 -31.36
C PHE A 650 -29.38 -10.49 -32.30
N GLY A 651 -29.18 -9.78 -33.43
CA GLY A 651 -28.14 -10.05 -34.40
C GLY A 651 -28.58 -10.95 -35.60
N SER A 652 -27.64 -11.52 -36.31
CA SER A 652 -27.85 -12.36 -37.50
C SER A 652 -28.50 -13.71 -37.17
N ALA A 653 -28.74 -14.56 -38.14
CA ALA A 653 -29.48 -15.84 -38.15
C ALA A 653 -29.29 -16.84 -36.99
N ARG A 654 -28.31 -16.65 -36.11
CA ARG A 654 -28.20 -17.31 -34.79
C ARG A 654 -28.55 -16.32 -33.70
N SER A 655 -29.40 -16.68 -32.77
CA SER A 655 -29.66 -15.82 -31.62
C SER A 655 -28.34 -15.56 -30.84
N GLY A 656 -28.10 -14.33 -30.45
CA GLY A 656 -26.90 -13.98 -29.69
C GLY A 656 -26.79 -14.79 -28.38
N ALA A 657 -27.94 -15.12 -27.78
CA ALA A 657 -28.04 -15.96 -26.58
C ALA A 657 -27.55 -17.39 -26.83
N ASP A 658 -27.99 -18.03 -27.89
CA ASP A 658 -27.64 -19.42 -28.19
C ASP A 658 -26.20 -19.55 -28.66
N SER A 659 -25.71 -18.65 -29.54
CA SER A 659 -24.34 -18.66 -29.98
C SER A 659 -23.33 -18.42 -28.85
N TYR A 660 -23.66 -17.56 -27.88
CA TYR A 660 -22.81 -17.35 -26.73
C TYR A 660 -22.84 -18.51 -25.74
N ARG A 661 -24.02 -19.12 -25.54
CA ARG A 661 -24.18 -20.33 -24.72
C ARG A 661 -23.39 -21.50 -25.30
N ASP A 662 -23.50 -21.72 -26.59
CA ASP A 662 -22.74 -22.72 -27.31
C ASP A 662 -21.24 -22.45 -27.23
N TYR A 663 -20.80 -21.20 -27.38
CA TYR A 663 -19.40 -20.81 -27.21
C TYR A 663 -18.88 -21.12 -25.82
N VAL A 664 -19.62 -20.75 -24.75
CA VAL A 664 -19.23 -21.01 -23.37
C VAL A 664 -19.16 -22.51 -23.09
N ALA A 665 -20.16 -23.28 -23.58
CA ALA A 665 -20.18 -24.73 -23.43
C ALA A 665 -19.03 -25.41 -24.18
N GLN A 666 -18.79 -25.01 -25.43
CA GLN A 666 -17.66 -25.52 -26.24
C GLN A 666 -16.31 -25.16 -25.60
N LYS A 667 -16.18 -23.94 -25.06
CA LYS A 667 -14.96 -23.52 -24.39
C LYS A 667 -14.70 -24.28 -23.09
N ALA A 668 -15.74 -24.58 -22.33
CA ALA A 668 -15.67 -25.38 -21.10
C ALA A 668 -15.36 -26.88 -21.41
N ALA A 669 -15.86 -27.37 -22.55
CA ALA A 669 -15.68 -28.78 -22.97
C ALA A 669 -14.37 -29.01 -23.76
N ARG A 670 -13.64 -27.97 -24.17
CA ARG A 670 -12.38 -28.12 -24.92
C ARG A 670 -11.31 -28.79 -24.07
N THR A 671 -11.11 -30.08 -24.29
CA THR A 671 -9.90 -30.80 -23.89
C THR A 671 -8.88 -30.73 -25.04
N CYS A 672 -7.66 -30.30 -24.76
CA CYS A 672 -6.57 -30.34 -25.74
C CYS A 672 -6.04 -31.74 -25.91
N SER A 673 -6.07 -32.24 -27.14
CA SER A 673 -5.27 -33.39 -27.57
C SER A 673 -3.82 -32.95 -27.79
N ALA A 674 -3.10 -32.57 -26.75
CA ALA A 674 -1.66 -32.39 -26.81
C ALA A 674 -1.05 -33.39 -25.84
N THR A 675 -0.55 -34.49 -26.40
CA THR A 675 0.28 -35.47 -25.72
C THR A 675 1.55 -34.76 -25.22
N ILE A 676 1.57 -34.36 -23.96
CA ILE A 676 2.82 -34.04 -23.25
C ILE A 676 3.24 -35.35 -22.59
N GLN A 677 4.48 -35.79 -22.81
CA GLN A 677 5.06 -36.92 -22.10
C GLN A 677 4.84 -36.70 -20.59
N GLY A 678 3.96 -37.51 -19.98
CA GLY A 678 3.63 -37.38 -18.57
C GLY A 678 2.15 -37.46 -18.18
N GLY A 679 1.25 -37.75 -19.09
CA GLY A 679 -0.02 -38.41 -18.77
C GLY A 679 -1.15 -37.65 -18.08
N ALA A 680 -1.22 -36.32 -18.10
CA ALA A 680 -2.41 -35.57 -17.66
C ALA A 680 -3.07 -34.83 -18.81
N ALA A 681 -4.38 -35.04 -19.03
CA ALA A 681 -5.17 -34.30 -20.00
C ALA A 681 -5.18 -32.81 -19.67
N LYS A 682 -4.63 -31.99 -20.56
CA LYS A 682 -4.54 -30.53 -20.37
C LYS A 682 -5.82 -29.88 -20.88
N VAL A 683 -6.50 -29.13 -20.01
CA VAL A 683 -7.64 -28.28 -20.40
C VAL A 683 -7.18 -27.25 -21.42
N CYS A 684 -7.80 -27.22 -22.60
CA CYS A 684 -7.47 -26.26 -23.66
C CYS A 684 -7.98 -24.86 -23.38
N GLY A 685 -7.08 -23.93 -23.48
CA GLY A 685 -7.32 -22.52 -23.28
C GLY A 685 -7.03 -22.12 -21.82
N PRO A 686 -5.75 -22.02 -21.44
CA PRO A 686 -5.43 -21.40 -20.17
C PRO A 686 -6.06 -19.99 -20.12
N ALA A 687 -6.37 -19.55 -18.95
CA ALA A 687 -6.75 -18.15 -18.77
C ALA A 687 -5.63 -17.25 -19.29
N MET A 688 -5.99 -16.25 -20.08
CA MET A 688 -5.05 -15.33 -20.71
C MET A 688 -5.30 -13.91 -20.24
N VAL A 689 -4.24 -13.11 -20.17
CA VAL A 689 -4.33 -11.67 -20.01
C VAL A 689 -3.70 -10.99 -21.22
N PHE A 690 -4.43 -10.07 -21.83
CA PHE A 690 -3.99 -9.31 -23.00
C PHE A 690 -3.75 -7.86 -22.62
N VAL A 691 -2.69 -7.25 -23.19
CA VAL A 691 -2.38 -5.83 -22.98
C VAL A 691 -1.63 -5.27 -24.20
N GLY A 692 -1.98 -4.07 -24.61
CA GLY A 692 -1.28 -3.34 -25.66
C GLY A 692 -0.06 -2.59 -25.11
N SER A 693 1.03 -2.53 -25.85
CA SER A 693 2.17 -1.65 -25.57
C SER A 693 2.28 -0.54 -26.61
N ASN A 694 2.90 0.58 -26.24
CA ASN A 694 3.07 1.73 -27.13
C ASN A 694 4.05 1.45 -28.30
N GLU A 695 4.70 0.30 -28.31
CA GLU A 695 5.51 -0.18 -29.43
C GLU A 695 4.67 -0.82 -30.55
N GLY A 696 3.34 -0.81 -30.39
CA GLY A 696 2.40 -1.33 -31.39
C GLY A 696 2.13 -2.83 -31.27
N PHE A 697 2.49 -3.47 -30.16
CA PHE A 697 2.21 -4.88 -29.91
C PHE A 697 1.00 -5.07 -28.99
N LEU A 698 0.19 -6.08 -29.32
CA LEU A 698 -0.75 -6.70 -28.41
C LEU A 698 -0.11 -7.95 -27.83
N HIS A 699 0.17 -7.90 -26.52
CA HIS A 699 0.75 -9.03 -25.81
C HIS A 699 -0.32 -9.89 -25.16
N GLY A 700 -0.15 -11.21 -25.24
CA GLY A 700 -0.98 -12.18 -24.55
C GLY A 700 -0.12 -13.06 -23.64
N PHE A 701 -0.47 -13.12 -22.35
CA PHE A 701 0.24 -13.91 -21.35
C PHE A 701 -0.68 -14.96 -20.75
N ASN A 702 -0.12 -16.11 -20.40
CA ASN A 702 -0.81 -17.07 -19.56
C ASN A 702 -1.01 -16.43 -18.18
N ALA A 703 -2.24 -16.42 -17.71
CA ALA A 703 -2.59 -15.78 -16.46
C ALA A 703 -2.16 -16.59 -15.21
N ASN A 704 -1.85 -17.89 -15.37
CA ASN A 704 -1.48 -18.80 -14.28
C ASN A 704 0.03 -18.87 -14.04
#